data_e68b0b35b2822fc5813175385924ae0d
#
_entry.id   e68b0b35b2822fc5813175385924ae0d
#
_cell.length_a   1.000
_cell.length_b   1.000
_cell.length_c   1.000
_cell.angle_alpha   90.00
_cell.angle_beta   90.00
_cell.angle_gamma   90.00
#
_symmetry.space_group_name_H-M   'P 1'
#
loop_
_entity.id
_entity.type
_entity.pdbx_description
1 polymer ?
#
loop_
_entity_poly.entity_id
_entity_poly.type
_entity_poly.pdbx_seq_one_letter_code
_entity_poly.pdbx_strand_id
1 'polypeptide(L)'
;MAKWVYLFSEGNANMRNLLGGKGANLAEMTNLGLPIPQGFTVTTEACTDYYDNGKKISSEIQTQIFEALTELEAIQGKKFGDTEDPLLVSVRSGARASMPGMMDTILNLGLNDVAVEGFAKKTGNPRFAYDSYRRFIQMYSDVVMEVPKSFFEKIIDEVKEAKGVHYDTELTVDDLKELVKRFKAVYSENMDGAEFPQDPKEQLLGAVKAVFRSWDNPRAIVYRRMNDIPGDWGTAVNVQAMVFGNMGETSGTGVAFTRNPSTGAKGIYGEYLINAQGEDVVAGVRTPQPISKLEEDMPKCYKQFMELAMKLENHYRDMQDMEFTIQEGKLYFLQTRNGKRTAPAAIQIACDLVDEGMITPEEAVCRIEAKSLDQLLHPTFNADALKAGEVIGSALPASPGAAAGKVYFTADEAKAAHEKGERVILVRLETSPEDIEGMHASEGILTVRGGMTSHAAVVARGMGTCCVSGCGEIKINEEEKWFTLGGNTFHEGDYISLDGTTGKIYKGDIKTEEASVGGNFGRIMRWADQFRKLQVRTNADTPADTENAVKLGAEGIGLCRTEHMFFEADRIPKIRKMILSDSVEAREAALNELIPFQKGDFKAMYKALKGRPMTVRYLDPPLHEFVPTDPEDIKALAEDMGMTVEEVKAKCDELHEFNPMMGHRGCRLAVTYPEIAKMQTRAVIEAAIEVKEEMGYDIVPEIMIPLVGEKKELKFVKDIVVATAEEVMKEKGEYINYHVGTMIEIPRAALTADQIAEEAEFFSFGTNDLTQMTFGFSRDDAGKFLDSYYSNKIYEADPFAKLDQTGVGQLVEMAAKKGRAANPTLKMGICGEHGGDPSSVQFCHKVGLNYVSCSPFRVPIARLAAAQAALNNK
;
A
#
# COMPACT_ATOMS: atom_id res chain seq x y z
N MET A 1 -29.64 23.77 16.64
CA MET A 1 -28.95 22.61 17.26
C MET A 1 -28.36 21.74 16.18
N ALA A 2 -27.12 21.33 16.36
CA ALA A 2 -26.48 20.37 15.44
C ALA A 2 -27.17 19.00 15.57
N LYS A 3 -27.32 18.30 14.45
CA LYS A 3 -27.89 16.95 14.44
C LYS A 3 -26.76 15.92 14.46
N TRP A 4 -26.67 15.19 15.56
CA TRP A 4 -25.63 14.21 15.84
C TRP A 4 -26.08 12.77 15.58
N VAL A 5 -27.40 12.53 15.58
CA VAL A 5 -27.96 11.17 15.50
C VAL A 5 -29.06 11.13 14.43
N TYR A 6 -29.00 10.09 13.59
CA TYR A 6 -29.94 9.87 12.49
C TYR A 6 -30.57 8.48 12.61
N LEU A 7 -31.90 8.42 12.53
CA LEU A 7 -32.58 7.13 12.31
C LEU A 7 -32.22 6.60 10.93
N PHE A 8 -32.31 5.30 10.72
CA PHE A 8 -32.03 4.72 9.39
C PHE A 8 -32.95 5.31 8.31
N SER A 9 -34.20 5.58 8.67
CA SER A 9 -35.18 6.24 7.78
C SER A 9 -34.84 7.69 7.42
N GLU A 10 -33.92 8.31 8.13
CA GLU A 10 -33.52 9.72 7.95
C GLU A 10 -32.27 9.88 7.08
N GLY A 11 -31.60 8.76 6.73
CA GLY A 11 -30.36 8.78 5.97
C GLY A 11 -30.48 8.19 4.58
N ASN A 12 -29.38 8.22 3.82
CA ASN A 12 -29.26 7.60 2.50
C ASN A 12 -27.78 7.31 2.17
N ALA A 13 -27.53 6.65 1.04
CA ALA A 13 -26.20 6.25 0.60
C ALA A 13 -25.22 7.41 0.36
N ASN A 14 -25.72 8.61 0.10
CA ASN A 14 -24.88 9.80 -0.15
C ASN A 14 -24.33 10.43 1.13
N MET A 15 -24.78 9.97 2.29
CA MET A 15 -24.35 10.48 3.59
C MET A 15 -23.20 9.66 4.20
N ARG A 16 -22.39 9.01 3.38
CA ARG A 16 -21.30 8.14 3.82
C ARG A 16 -20.28 8.84 4.72
N ASN A 17 -20.00 10.11 4.45
CA ASN A 17 -19.03 10.87 5.26
C ASN A 17 -19.52 11.11 6.69
N LEU A 18 -20.83 11.22 6.87
CA LEU A 18 -21.48 11.51 8.13
C LEU A 18 -21.91 10.24 8.88
N LEU A 19 -22.48 9.27 8.16
CA LEU A 19 -23.03 8.04 8.74
C LEU A 19 -22.06 6.85 8.71
N GLY A 20 -20.90 7.02 8.07
CA GLY A 20 -20.00 5.90 7.77
C GLY A 20 -20.57 5.01 6.65
N GLY A 21 -19.78 4.05 6.19
CA GLY A 21 -20.24 3.14 5.14
C GLY A 21 -21.41 2.26 5.55
N LYS A 22 -21.35 1.68 6.75
CA LYS A 22 -22.41 0.82 7.27
C LYS A 22 -23.72 1.58 7.49
N GLY A 23 -23.63 2.73 8.15
CA GLY A 23 -24.82 3.53 8.47
C GLY A 23 -25.53 4.04 7.21
N ALA A 24 -24.77 4.53 6.25
CA ALA A 24 -25.32 4.98 4.96
C ALA A 24 -26.00 3.83 4.20
N ASN A 25 -25.42 2.66 4.18
CA ASN A 25 -26.01 1.50 3.51
C ASN A 25 -27.22 0.93 4.24
N LEU A 26 -27.22 0.93 5.56
CA LEU A 26 -28.41 0.54 6.33
C LEU A 26 -29.58 1.50 6.06
N ALA A 27 -29.32 2.78 5.99
CA ALA A 27 -30.32 3.78 5.62
C ALA A 27 -30.82 3.56 4.19
N GLU A 28 -29.95 3.34 3.25
CA GLU A 28 -30.31 3.09 1.83
C GLU A 28 -31.13 1.83 1.67
N MET A 29 -30.74 0.73 2.31
CA MET A 29 -31.52 -0.51 2.29
C MET A 29 -32.91 -0.33 2.90
N THR A 30 -33.02 0.46 3.97
CA THR A 30 -34.32 0.80 4.56
C THR A 30 -35.18 1.54 3.56
N ASN A 31 -34.64 2.51 2.85
CA ASN A 31 -35.36 3.29 1.83
C ASN A 31 -35.77 2.43 0.63
N LEU A 32 -34.99 1.40 0.30
CA LEU A 32 -35.31 0.46 -0.77
C LEU A 32 -36.37 -0.59 -0.37
N GLY A 33 -36.79 -0.60 0.88
CA GLY A 33 -37.81 -1.51 1.39
C GLY A 33 -37.28 -2.91 1.72
N LEU A 34 -35.98 -3.10 1.90
CA LEU A 34 -35.44 -4.37 2.35
C LEU A 34 -35.80 -4.63 3.82
N PRO A 35 -35.89 -5.89 4.24
CA PRO A 35 -36.13 -6.25 5.62
C PRO A 35 -34.91 -6.02 6.48
N ILE A 36 -34.80 -4.83 7.04
CA ILE A 36 -33.67 -4.37 7.86
C ILE A 36 -34.15 -4.21 9.30
N PRO A 37 -33.45 -4.79 10.30
CA PRO A 37 -33.69 -4.45 11.69
C PRO A 37 -33.43 -2.94 11.87
N GLN A 38 -34.39 -2.21 12.40
CA GLN A 38 -34.30 -0.76 12.49
C GLN A 38 -33.32 -0.31 13.57
N GLY A 39 -32.88 0.93 13.46
CA GLY A 39 -31.91 1.50 14.36
C GLY A 39 -31.59 2.96 14.04
N PHE A 40 -30.51 3.44 14.61
CA PHE A 40 -30.00 4.79 14.39
C PHE A 40 -28.48 4.81 14.33
N THR A 41 -27.96 5.86 13.74
CA THR A 41 -26.52 6.09 13.61
C THR A 41 -26.09 7.33 14.37
N VAL A 42 -25.11 7.21 15.24
CA VAL A 42 -24.40 8.33 15.86
C VAL A 42 -23.26 8.70 14.92
N THR A 43 -23.19 9.95 14.49
CA THR A 43 -22.38 10.38 13.35
C THR A 43 -20.88 10.36 13.59
N THR A 44 -20.10 10.40 12.51
CA THR A 44 -18.64 10.58 12.57
C THR A 44 -18.26 11.92 13.20
N GLU A 45 -19.08 12.95 13.04
CA GLU A 45 -18.88 14.25 13.68
C GLU A 45 -19.00 14.16 15.20
N ALA A 46 -19.89 13.31 15.71
CA ALA A 46 -19.98 13.03 17.13
C ALA A 46 -18.72 12.36 17.69
N CYS A 47 -18.08 11.52 16.91
CA CYS A 47 -16.80 10.92 17.25
C CYS A 47 -15.69 11.98 17.36
N THR A 48 -15.61 12.88 16.40
CA THR A 48 -14.67 14.00 16.42
C THR A 48 -14.90 14.90 17.64
N ASP A 49 -16.16 15.22 17.92
CA ASP A 49 -16.52 15.98 19.12
C ASP A 49 -16.09 15.27 20.43
N TYR A 50 -16.24 13.96 20.48
CA TYR A 50 -15.76 13.15 21.61
C TYR A 50 -14.27 13.33 21.87
N TYR A 51 -13.44 13.29 20.82
CA TYR A 51 -11.99 13.49 20.95
C TYR A 51 -11.64 14.94 21.30
N ASP A 52 -12.33 15.91 20.72
CA ASP A 52 -12.11 17.34 20.98
C ASP A 52 -12.52 17.74 22.41
N ASN A 53 -13.46 17.04 23.01
CA ASN A 53 -13.98 17.27 24.36
C ASN A 53 -13.32 16.38 25.44
N GLY A 54 -12.07 15.99 25.25
CA GLY A 54 -11.33 15.22 26.22
C GLY A 54 -11.88 13.80 26.45
N LYS A 55 -12.34 13.16 25.38
CA LYS A 55 -12.89 11.79 25.39
C LYS A 55 -14.15 11.65 26.23
N LYS A 56 -15.05 12.62 26.08
CA LYS A 56 -16.37 12.63 26.73
C LYS A 56 -17.47 12.89 25.70
N ILE A 57 -18.56 12.16 25.82
CA ILE A 57 -19.77 12.39 25.01
C ILE A 57 -20.53 13.56 25.62
N SER A 58 -20.78 14.62 24.85
CA SER A 58 -21.49 15.81 25.30
C SER A 58 -22.93 15.48 25.71
N SER A 59 -23.53 16.29 26.60
CA SER A 59 -24.91 16.09 27.02
C SER A 59 -25.90 16.22 25.88
N GLU A 60 -25.61 17.07 24.90
CA GLU A 60 -26.43 17.23 23.68
C GLU A 60 -26.46 15.94 22.85
N ILE A 61 -25.33 15.31 22.64
CA ILE A 61 -25.21 14.01 21.93
C ILE A 61 -25.97 12.95 22.71
N GLN A 62 -25.76 12.86 24.03
CA GLN A 62 -26.48 11.90 24.88
C GLN A 62 -27.98 12.05 24.78
N THR A 63 -28.49 13.27 24.81
CA THR A 63 -29.90 13.57 24.65
C THR A 63 -30.45 13.07 23.32
N GLN A 64 -29.74 13.32 22.24
CA GLN A 64 -30.15 12.85 20.91
C GLN A 64 -30.09 11.31 20.79
N ILE A 65 -29.13 10.66 21.44
CA ILE A 65 -29.09 9.19 21.50
C ILE A 65 -30.32 8.63 22.17
N PHE A 66 -30.74 9.20 23.30
CA PHE A 66 -31.92 8.72 24.03
C PHE A 66 -33.25 9.08 23.35
N GLU A 67 -33.32 10.21 22.65
CA GLU A 67 -34.47 10.54 21.79
C GLU A 67 -34.61 9.54 20.65
N ALA A 68 -33.48 9.18 19.98
CA ALA A 68 -33.47 8.18 18.92
C ALA A 68 -33.83 6.79 19.46
N LEU A 69 -33.39 6.46 20.66
CA LEU A 69 -33.75 5.21 21.33
C LEU A 69 -35.29 5.15 21.57
N THR A 70 -35.91 6.22 22.00
CA THR A 70 -37.34 6.29 22.19
C THR A 70 -38.11 6.07 20.89
N GLU A 71 -37.62 6.66 19.78
CA GLU A 71 -38.17 6.42 18.46
C GLU A 71 -38.00 4.96 18.01
N LEU A 72 -36.84 4.35 18.28
CA LEU A 72 -36.60 2.93 17.99
C LEU A 72 -37.52 2.02 18.78
N GLU A 73 -37.75 2.32 20.06
CA GLU A 73 -38.73 1.61 20.91
C GLU A 73 -40.13 1.65 20.31
N ALA A 74 -40.54 2.79 19.80
CA ALA A 74 -41.84 2.93 19.14
C ALA A 74 -41.93 2.11 17.85
N ILE A 75 -40.87 2.12 17.03
CA ILE A 75 -40.78 1.35 15.77
C ILE A 75 -40.85 -0.16 16.03
N GLN A 76 -40.13 -0.63 17.05
CA GLN A 76 -40.06 -2.06 17.38
C GLN A 76 -41.24 -2.54 18.25
N GLY A 77 -41.99 -1.65 18.86
CA GLY A 77 -43.06 -2.01 19.80
C GLY A 77 -42.55 -2.67 21.08
N LYS A 78 -41.29 -2.39 21.46
CA LYS A 78 -40.65 -2.94 22.65
C LYS A 78 -39.85 -1.85 23.35
N LYS A 79 -39.67 -1.97 24.67
CA LYS A 79 -38.86 -1.01 25.43
C LYS A 79 -37.49 -1.58 25.79
N PHE A 80 -36.50 -0.74 25.70
CA PHE A 80 -35.14 -1.05 26.08
C PHE A 80 -35.08 -1.22 27.60
N GLY A 81 -34.64 -2.40 28.03
CA GLY A 81 -34.59 -2.76 29.44
C GLY A 81 -35.91 -3.22 30.05
N ASP A 82 -36.95 -3.48 29.23
CA ASP A 82 -38.23 -4.03 29.74
C ASP A 82 -37.99 -5.38 30.43
N THR A 83 -38.73 -5.62 31.50
CA THR A 83 -38.59 -6.81 32.32
C THR A 83 -39.34 -8.03 31.76
N GLU A 84 -40.23 -7.83 30.79
CA GLU A 84 -41.05 -8.90 30.21
C GLU A 84 -40.67 -9.23 28.77
N ASP A 85 -40.51 -8.22 27.91
CA ASP A 85 -40.17 -8.36 26.50
C ASP A 85 -39.18 -7.25 26.10
N PRO A 86 -37.92 -7.38 26.47
CA PRO A 86 -36.94 -6.31 26.27
C PRO A 86 -36.57 -6.11 24.81
N LEU A 87 -36.44 -4.82 24.40
CA LEU A 87 -35.71 -4.47 23.20
C LEU A 87 -34.24 -4.69 23.46
N LEU A 88 -33.59 -5.48 22.61
CA LEU A 88 -32.16 -5.66 22.64
C LEU A 88 -31.54 -5.00 21.40
N VAL A 89 -30.38 -4.42 21.55
CA VAL A 89 -29.67 -3.74 20.44
C VAL A 89 -28.22 -4.21 20.33
N SER A 90 -27.69 -4.07 19.14
CA SER A 90 -26.24 -4.14 18.88
C SER A 90 -25.67 -2.73 18.73
N VAL A 91 -24.40 -2.57 19.08
CA VAL A 91 -23.65 -1.34 18.87
C VAL A 91 -22.42 -1.70 18.05
N ARG A 92 -22.30 -1.13 16.86
CA ARG A 92 -21.25 -1.44 15.88
C ARG A 92 -20.60 -0.19 15.35
N SER A 93 -19.31 -0.27 15.06
CA SER A 93 -18.58 0.79 14.38
C SER A 93 -18.96 0.88 12.89
N GLY A 94 -18.74 2.04 12.30
CA GLY A 94 -18.94 2.25 10.88
C GLY A 94 -18.14 3.44 10.38
N ALA A 95 -16.89 3.22 9.94
CA ALA A 95 -16.07 4.27 9.35
C ALA A 95 -16.45 4.53 7.88
N ARG A 96 -15.99 5.66 7.32
CA ARG A 96 -16.18 5.97 5.88
C ARG A 96 -15.55 4.92 4.98
N ALA A 97 -14.38 4.42 5.37
CA ALA A 97 -13.68 3.34 4.70
C ALA A 97 -13.87 2.04 5.48
N SER A 98 -13.96 0.91 4.77
CA SER A 98 -14.05 -0.41 5.41
C SER A 98 -12.75 -0.74 6.15
N MET A 99 -12.88 -1.08 7.43
CA MET A 99 -11.77 -1.46 8.30
C MET A 99 -12.10 -2.78 9.03
N PRO A 100 -12.10 -3.93 8.31
CA PRO A 100 -12.57 -5.20 8.89
C PRO A 100 -11.74 -5.64 10.10
N GLY A 101 -12.41 -5.96 11.20
CA GLY A 101 -11.77 -6.47 12.41
C GLY A 101 -10.94 -5.46 13.19
N MET A 102 -10.91 -4.19 12.77
CA MET A 102 -10.07 -3.17 13.41
C MET A 102 -10.79 -2.46 14.56
N MET A 103 -12.11 -2.42 14.55
CA MET A 103 -12.93 -1.75 15.55
C MET A 103 -13.97 -2.69 16.17
N ASP A 104 -14.54 -2.29 17.28
CA ASP A 104 -15.29 -3.16 18.18
C ASP A 104 -16.79 -3.22 17.88
N THR A 105 -17.39 -4.34 18.30
CA THR A 105 -18.83 -4.61 18.21
C THR A 105 -19.32 -5.16 19.56
N ILE A 106 -20.47 -4.70 20.04
CA ILE A 106 -21.12 -5.22 21.25
C ILE A 106 -22.56 -5.64 20.88
N LEU A 107 -22.91 -6.86 21.24
CA LEU A 107 -24.24 -7.42 20.98
C LEU A 107 -25.07 -7.56 22.25
N ASN A 108 -26.37 -7.69 22.10
CA ASN A 108 -27.32 -8.02 23.16
C ASN A 108 -27.44 -6.99 24.30
N LEU A 109 -27.15 -5.71 24.00
CA LEU A 109 -27.36 -4.64 24.99
C LEU A 109 -28.84 -4.56 25.40
N GLY A 110 -29.06 -4.28 26.67
CA GLY A 110 -30.40 -4.23 27.27
C GLY A 110 -30.67 -5.39 28.19
N LEU A 111 -29.86 -6.45 28.15
CA LEU A 111 -29.98 -7.55 29.10
C LEU A 111 -29.39 -7.19 30.47
N ASN A 112 -30.09 -7.64 31.50
CA ASN A 112 -29.67 -7.57 32.88
C ASN A 112 -30.28 -8.75 33.64
N ASP A 113 -30.09 -8.86 34.93
CA ASP A 113 -30.53 -9.99 35.72
C ASP A 113 -32.04 -10.18 35.71
N VAL A 114 -32.82 -9.11 35.57
CA VAL A 114 -34.28 -9.17 35.55
C VAL A 114 -34.80 -9.35 34.10
N ALA A 115 -34.27 -8.61 33.15
CA ALA A 115 -34.68 -8.66 31.74
C ALA A 115 -34.44 -10.04 31.12
N VAL A 116 -33.40 -10.77 31.49
CA VAL A 116 -33.09 -12.09 30.98
C VAL A 116 -34.19 -13.11 31.37
N GLU A 117 -34.78 -13.00 32.54
CA GLU A 117 -35.90 -13.86 33.00
C GLU A 117 -37.12 -13.65 32.13
N GLY A 118 -37.53 -12.39 31.90
CA GLY A 118 -38.61 -12.05 30.99
C GLY A 118 -38.35 -12.48 29.56
N PHE A 119 -37.15 -12.28 29.07
CA PHE A 119 -36.72 -12.72 27.73
C PHE A 119 -36.78 -14.24 27.55
N ALA A 120 -36.38 -14.99 28.58
CA ALA A 120 -36.49 -16.43 28.61
C ALA A 120 -37.95 -16.90 28.52
N LYS A 121 -38.86 -16.28 29.27
CA LYS A 121 -40.29 -16.58 29.24
C LYS A 121 -40.93 -16.21 27.91
N LYS A 122 -40.61 -15.04 27.36
CA LYS A 122 -41.21 -14.52 26.11
C LYS A 122 -40.82 -15.37 24.92
N THR A 123 -39.55 -15.82 24.85
CA THR A 123 -39.07 -16.68 23.77
C THR A 123 -39.43 -18.13 23.94
N GLY A 124 -39.81 -18.55 25.14
CA GLY A 124 -40.01 -19.96 25.47
C GLY A 124 -38.72 -20.78 25.39
N ASN A 125 -37.57 -20.12 25.40
CA ASN A 125 -36.26 -20.75 25.26
C ASN A 125 -35.26 -20.16 26.28
N PRO A 126 -35.25 -20.65 27.51
CA PRO A 126 -34.33 -20.15 28.54
C PRO A 126 -32.87 -20.33 28.21
N ARG A 127 -32.54 -21.42 27.49
CA ARG A 127 -31.17 -21.66 27.07
C ARG A 127 -30.65 -20.53 26.16
N PHE A 128 -31.44 -20.17 25.16
CA PHE A 128 -31.13 -19.06 24.28
C PHE A 128 -30.97 -17.73 25.02
N ALA A 129 -31.86 -17.42 25.93
CA ALA A 129 -31.85 -16.19 26.70
C ALA A 129 -30.57 -16.06 27.56
N TYR A 130 -30.20 -17.11 28.27
CA TYR A 130 -29.01 -17.11 29.11
C TYR A 130 -27.70 -17.20 28.33
N ASP A 131 -27.70 -17.86 27.17
CA ASP A 131 -26.57 -17.82 26.23
C ASP A 131 -26.35 -16.39 25.70
N SER A 132 -27.42 -15.69 25.36
CA SER A 132 -27.33 -14.29 24.94
C SER A 132 -26.82 -13.38 26.05
N TYR A 133 -27.23 -13.63 27.29
CA TYR A 133 -26.76 -12.83 28.43
C TYR A 133 -25.26 -13.08 28.74
N ARG A 134 -24.84 -14.32 28.75
CA ARG A 134 -23.40 -14.62 28.97
C ARG A 134 -22.51 -14.03 27.89
N ARG A 135 -22.94 -14.06 26.62
CA ARG A 135 -22.24 -13.42 25.49
C ARG A 135 -22.15 -11.91 25.68
N PHE A 136 -23.25 -11.30 26.12
CA PHE A 136 -23.27 -9.87 26.39
C PHE A 136 -22.31 -9.47 27.52
N ILE A 137 -22.31 -10.21 28.62
CA ILE A 137 -21.40 -9.93 29.73
C ILE A 137 -19.95 -10.05 29.28
N GLN A 138 -19.62 -11.07 28.54
CA GLN A 138 -18.26 -11.27 28.00
C GLN A 138 -17.85 -10.13 27.07
N MET A 139 -18.67 -9.80 26.08
CA MET A 139 -18.37 -8.74 25.11
C MET A 139 -18.26 -7.37 25.79
N TYR A 140 -19.20 -7.04 26.66
CA TYR A 140 -19.18 -5.76 27.36
C TYR A 140 -17.95 -5.64 28.26
N SER A 141 -17.64 -6.68 29.00
CA SER A 141 -16.48 -6.69 29.87
C SER A 141 -15.15 -6.54 29.12
N ASP A 142 -15.02 -7.24 27.98
CA ASP A 142 -13.82 -7.18 27.15
C ASP A 142 -13.70 -5.84 26.41
N VAL A 143 -14.74 -5.48 25.69
CA VAL A 143 -14.72 -4.31 24.78
C VAL A 143 -14.84 -2.99 25.53
N VAL A 144 -15.79 -2.87 26.44
CA VAL A 144 -16.07 -1.61 27.14
C VAL A 144 -15.15 -1.39 28.32
N MET A 145 -14.92 -2.45 29.11
CA MET A 145 -14.20 -2.34 30.37
C MET A 145 -12.77 -2.89 30.32
N GLU A 146 -12.35 -3.39 29.17
CA GLU A 146 -10.99 -3.87 28.91
C GLU A 146 -10.54 -5.03 29.82
N VAL A 147 -11.48 -5.87 30.23
CA VAL A 147 -11.19 -7.11 30.94
C VAL A 147 -10.82 -8.18 29.91
N PRO A 148 -9.63 -8.81 29.99
CA PRO A 148 -9.16 -9.73 28.95
C PRO A 148 -10.17 -10.86 28.65
N LYS A 149 -10.48 -11.03 27.37
CA LYS A 149 -11.40 -12.06 26.85
C LYS A 149 -11.00 -13.47 27.32
N SER A 150 -9.71 -13.73 27.43
CA SER A 150 -9.16 -15.00 27.85
C SER A 150 -9.65 -15.47 29.24
N PHE A 151 -9.98 -14.53 30.14
CA PHE A 151 -10.50 -14.85 31.45
C PHE A 151 -11.86 -15.55 31.37
N PHE A 152 -12.68 -15.13 30.42
CA PHE A 152 -14.00 -15.71 30.18
C PHE A 152 -13.94 -17.01 29.40
N GLU A 153 -13.08 -17.08 28.39
CA GLU A 153 -12.86 -18.29 27.58
C GLU A 153 -12.37 -19.46 28.44
N LYS A 154 -11.49 -19.19 29.37
CA LYS A 154 -10.98 -20.17 30.31
C LYS A 154 -12.13 -20.79 31.15
N ILE A 155 -13.06 -19.97 31.63
CA ILE A 155 -14.22 -20.43 32.37
C ILE A 155 -15.14 -21.31 31.54
N ILE A 156 -15.38 -20.93 30.28
CA ILE A 156 -16.17 -21.72 29.35
C ILE A 156 -15.53 -23.09 29.15
N ASP A 157 -14.24 -23.13 28.92
CA ASP A 157 -13.48 -24.36 28.71
C ASP A 157 -13.52 -25.27 29.97
N GLU A 158 -13.41 -24.71 31.17
CA GLU A 158 -13.54 -25.42 32.43
C GLU A 158 -14.93 -26.09 32.56
N VAL A 159 -15.98 -25.35 32.24
CA VAL A 159 -17.36 -25.87 32.27
C VAL A 159 -17.58 -26.96 31.22
N LYS A 160 -17.09 -26.76 30.00
CA LYS A 160 -17.17 -27.76 28.94
C LYS A 160 -16.44 -29.05 29.33
N GLU A 161 -15.24 -28.94 29.87
CA GLU A 161 -14.44 -30.06 30.30
C GLU A 161 -15.11 -30.85 31.43
N ALA A 162 -15.62 -30.15 32.45
CA ALA A 162 -16.37 -30.75 33.54
C ALA A 162 -17.63 -31.50 33.09
N LYS A 163 -18.26 -31.07 31.99
CA LYS A 163 -19.47 -31.70 31.42
C LYS A 163 -19.16 -32.69 30.31
N GLY A 164 -17.92 -32.79 29.88
CA GLY A 164 -17.53 -33.71 28.79
C GLY A 164 -18.08 -33.32 27.43
N VAL A 165 -18.32 -32.01 27.15
CA VAL A 165 -18.86 -31.49 25.90
C VAL A 165 -17.81 -30.67 25.14
N HIS A 166 -17.96 -30.56 23.81
CA HIS A 166 -17.00 -29.85 22.95
C HIS A 166 -17.51 -28.50 22.47
N TYR A 167 -18.81 -28.33 22.31
CA TYR A 167 -19.42 -27.14 21.72
C TYR A 167 -20.28 -26.37 22.75
N ASP A 168 -20.32 -25.06 22.64
CA ASP A 168 -21.15 -24.17 23.45
C ASP A 168 -22.64 -24.57 23.35
N THR A 169 -23.06 -25.04 22.18
CA THR A 169 -24.44 -25.49 21.91
C THR A 169 -24.88 -26.70 22.73
N GLU A 170 -23.93 -27.44 23.29
CA GLU A 170 -24.19 -28.62 24.15
C GLU A 170 -24.38 -28.25 25.64
N LEU A 171 -24.14 -27.01 26.00
CA LEU A 171 -24.35 -26.53 27.36
C LEU A 171 -25.82 -26.38 27.71
N THR A 172 -26.21 -26.80 28.90
CA THR A 172 -27.59 -26.72 29.38
C THR A 172 -27.90 -25.32 29.94
N VAL A 173 -29.19 -25.05 30.20
CA VAL A 173 -29.65 -23.80 30.86
C VAL A 173 -28.92 -23.57 32.19
N ASP A 174 -28.79 -24.62 33.01
CA ASP A 174 -28.13 -24.54 34.31
C ASP A 174 -26.63 -24.21 34.14
N ASP A 175 -25.97 -24.82 33.15
CA ASP A 175 -24.58 -24.51 32.81
C ASP A 175 -24.41 -23.05 32.41
N LEU A 176 -25.33 -22.52 31.62
CA LEU A 176 -25.29 -21.11 31.17
C LEU A 176 -25.57 -20.13 32.32
N LYS A 177 -26.48 -20.49 33.24
CA LYS A 177 -26.72 -19.70 34.44
C LYS A 177 -25.46 -19.65 35.33
N GLU A 178 -24.75 -20.76 35.46
CA GLU A 178 -23.49 -20.82 36.18
C GLU A 178 -22.41 -19.95 35.49
N LEU A 179 -22.33 -20.00 34.16
CA LEU A 179 -21.43 -19.14 33.40
C LEU A 179 -21.72 -17.67 33.63
N VAL A 180 -23.01 -17.25 33.58
CA VAL A 180 -23.42 -15.87 33.86
C VAL A 180 -22.95 -15.43 35.25
N LYS A 181 -23.15 -16.27 36.25
CA LYS A 181 -22.72 -16.00 37.64
C LYS A 181 -21.20 -15.83 37.71
N ARG A 182 -20.45 -16.73 37.10
CA ARG A 182 -18.96 -16.71 37.11
C ARG A 182 -18.42 -15.52 36.30
N PHE A 183 -19.05 -15.18 35.21
CA PHE A 183 -18.66 -14.02 34.39
C PHE A 183 -18.88 -12.71 35.14
N LYS A 184 -19.99 -12.55 35.83
CA LYS A 184 -20.22 -11.38 36.69
C LYS A 184 -19.21 -11.30 37.83
N ALA A 185 -18.79 -12.44 38.40
CA ALA A 185 -17.74 -12.48 39.42
C ALA A 185 -16.39 -12.02 38.84
N VAL A 186 -16.02 -12.46 37.62
CA VAL A 186 -14.79 -12.02 36.94
C VAL A 186 -14.83 -10.52 36.71
N TYR A 187 -15.97 -10.00 36.25
CA TYR A 187 -16.14 -8.56 36.06
C TYR A 187 -15.89 -7.80 37.37
N SER A 188 -16.53 -8.21 38.47
CA SER A 188 -16.37 -7.57 39.76
C SER A 188 -14.93 -7.62 40.25
N GLU A 189 -14.27 -8.75 40.12
CA GLU A 189 -12.86 -8.94 40.55
C GLU A 189 -11.90 -8.00 39.79
N ASN A 190 -12.19 -7.72 38.55
CA ASN A 190 -11.36 -6.84 37.70
C ASN A 190 -11.80 -5.37 37.70
N MET A 191 -12.94 -5.06 38.33
CA MET A 191 -13.52 -3.73 38.41
C MET A 191 -13.67 -3.22 39.85
N ASP A 192 -12.71 -3.56 40.70
CA ASP A 192 -12.64 -3.09 42.09
C ASP A 192 -13.91 -3.38 42.91
N GLY A 193 -14.55 -4.52 42.69
CA GLY A 193 -15.77 -4.95 43.33
C GLY A 193 -17.06 -4.36 42.82
N ALA A 194 -17.02 -3.60 41.71
CA ALA A 194 -18.22 -3.06 41.07
C ALA A 194 -19.07 -4.17 40.43
N GLU A 195 -20.37 -4.04 40.53
CA GLU A 195 -21.29 -4.98 39.89
C GLU A 195 -21.35 -4.74 38.38
N PHE A 196 -21.60 -5.78 37.58
CA PHE A 196 -21.87 -5.66 36.17
C PHE A 196 -23.06 -4.71 35.95
N PRO A 197 -22.94 -3.71 35.04
CA PRO A 197 -23.98 -2.68 34.83
C PRO A 197 -25.36 -3.26 34.52
N GLN A 198 -26.34 -2.92 35.36
CA GLN A 198 -27.72 -3.37 35.24
C GLN A 198 -28.62 -2.35 34.56
N ASP A 199 -28.22 -1.07 34.51
CA ASP A 199 -28.95 -0.02 33.81
C ASP A 199 -28.69 -0.09 32.30
N PRO A 200 -29.73 -0.38 31.47
CA PRO A 200 -29.56 -0.47 30.01
C PRO A 200 -29.01 0.80 29.36
N LYS A 201 -29.43 1.97 29.85
CA LYS A 201 -28.94 3.26 29.32
C LYS A 201 -27.46 3.49 29.61
N GLU A 202 -26.98 3.09 30.79
CA GLU A 202 -25.56 3.10 31.14
C GLU A 202 -24.78 2.15 30.23
N GLN A 203 -25.32 0.95 29.97
CA GLN A 203 -24.75 -0.02 29.04
C GLN A 203 -24.59 0.59 27.62
N LEU A 204 -25.64 1.27 27.14
CA LEU A 204 -25.65 1.86 25.79
C LEU A 204 -24.60 2.97 25.66
N LEU A 205 -24.54 3.89 26.60
CA LEU A 205 -23.52 4.96 26.58
C LEU A 205 -22.09 4.42 26.69
N GLY A 206 -21.88 3.43 27.52
CA GLY A 206 -20.59 2.74 27.65
C GLY A 206 -20.17 2.12 26.34
N ALA A 207 -21.08 1.45 25.65
CA ALA A 207 -20.83 0.83 24.35
C ALA A 207 -20.51 1.86 23.26
N VAL A 208 -21.27 2.95 23.16
CA VAL A 208 -21.02 4.03 22.20
C VAL A 208 -19.63 4.64 22.44
N LYS A 209 -19.30 4.92 23.68
CA LYS A 209 -18.00 5.45 24.06
C LYS A 209 -16.86 4.49 23.69
N ALA A 210 -17.04 3.20 23.91
CA ALA A 210 -16.05 2.17 23.57
C ALA A 210 -15.80 2.12 22.05
N VAL A 211 -16.84 2.22 21.23
CA VAL A 211 -16.70 2.26 19.77
C VAL A 211 -15.95 3.51 19.33
N PHE A 212 -16.24 4.68 19.87
CA PHE A 212 -15.47 5.89 19.58
C PHE A 212 -13.99 5.72 19.96
N ARG A 213 -13.74 5.16 21.13
CA ARG A 213 -12.37 4.88 21.61
C ARG A 213 -11.62 3.91 20.70
N SER A 214 -12.31 2.95 20.11
CA SER A 214 -11.70 1.93 19.24
C SER A 214 -11.10 2.52 17.96
N TRP A 215 -11.49 3.72 17.56
CA TRP A 215 -10.85 4.44 16.45
C TRP A 215 -9.35 4.63 16.66
N ASP A 216 -8.93 4.83 17.91
CA ASP A 216 -7.52 4.98 18.28
C ASP A 216 -6.86 3.70 18.83
N ASN A 217 -7.46 2.54 18.61
CA ASN A 217 -6.80 1.27 18.90
C ASN A 217 -5.51 1.14 18.07
N PRO A 218 -4.42 0.58 18.61
CA PRO A 218 -3.16 0.44 17.87
C PRO A 218 -3.31 -0.24 16.51
N ARG A 219 -4.10 -1.32 16.44
CA ARG A 219 -4.39 -2.03 15.18
C ARG A 219 -5.13 -1.15 14.17
N ALA A 220 -6.05 -0.32 14.63
CA ALA A 220 -6.80 0.60 13.76
C ALA A 220 -5.90 1.70 13.22
N ILE A 221 -5.02 2.25 14.04
CA ILE A 221 -4.04 3.28 13.63
C ILE A 221 -3.11 2.72 12.56
N VAL A 222 -2.56 1.52 12.76
CA VAL A 222 -1.69 0.86 11.79
C VAL A 222 -2.43 0.61 10.47
N TYR A 223 -3.65 0.08 10.56
CA TYR A 223 -4.47 -0.17 9.36
C TYR A 223 -4.73 1.10 8.55
N ARG A 224 -5.10 2.20 9.24
CA ARG A 224 -5.33 3.48 8.58
C ARG A 224 -4.09 3.98 7.86
N ARG A 225 -2.94 3.90 8.50
CA ARG A 225 -1.67 4.32 7.89
C ARG A 225 -1.34 3.49 6.64
N MET A 226 -1.54 2.18 6.70
CA MET A 226 -1.29 1.28 5.57
C MET A 226 -2.25 1.48 4.40
N ASN A 227 -3.45 2.00 4.66
CA ASN A 227 -4.50 2.18 3.66
C ASN A 227 -4.81 3.64 3.35
N ASP A 228 -3.94 4.56 3.73
CA ASP A 228 -4.07 6.00 3.48
C ASP A 228 -5.41 6.60 3.95
N ILE A 229 -5.90 6.16 5.12
CA ILE A 229 -7.14 6.65 5.72
C ILE A 229 -6.79 7.76 6.71
N PRO A 230 -7.29 9.01 6.50
CA PRO A 230 -7.03 10.11 7.42
C PRO A 230 -7.51 9.86 8.84
N GLY A 231 -6.69 10.23 9.82
CA GLY A 231 -6.98 10.01 11.24
C GLY A 231 -8.10 10.88 11.79
N ASP A 232 -8.44 11.97 11.11
CA ASP A 232 -9.49 12.92 11.51
C ASP A 232 -10.91 12.52 11.04
N TRP A 233 -11.04 11.45 10.28
CA TRP A 233 -12.35 11.00 9.78
C TRP A 233 -13.27 10.49 10.89
N GLY A 234 -12.71 9.79 11.87
CA GLY A 234 -13.51 9.19 12.94
C GLY A 234 -14.35 8.02 12.47
N THR A 235 -15.12 7.46 13.39
CA THR A 235 -16.08 6.39 13.13
C THR A 235 -17.50 6.80 13.54
N ALA A 236 -18.50 6.39 12.77
CA ALA A 236 -19.88 6.41 13.21
C ALA A 236 -20.15 5.20 14.13
N VAL A 237 -21.24 5.27 14.87
CA VAL A 237 -21.74 4.17 15.71
C VAL A 237 -23.16 3.83 15.27
N ASN A 238 -23.39 2.56 14.91
CA ASN A 238 -24.70 2.05 14.54
C ASN A 238 -25.33 1.30 15.71
N VAL A 239 -26.45 1.78 16.17
CA VAL A 239 -27.28 1.13 17.21
C VAL A 239 -28.48 0.52 16.50
N GLN A 240 -28.57 -0.80 16.50
CA GLN A 240 -29.52 -1.55 15.69
C GLN A 240 -30.25 -2.58 16.53
N ALA A 241 -31.57 -2.71 16.33
CA ALA A 241 -32.36 -3.76 16.96
C ALA A 241 -31.79 -5.15 16.61
N MET A 242 -31.68 -6.00 17.63
CA MET A 242 -31.19 -7.36 17.43
C MET A 242 -32.21 -8.24 16.72
N VAL A 243 -31.69 -9.09 15.81
CA VAL A 243 -32.35 -10.28 15.31
C VAL A 243 -31.46 -11.48 15.58
N PHE A 244 -32.06 -12.65 15.83
CA PHE A 244 -31.31 -13.78 16.35
C PHE A 244 -31.34 -14.98 15.40
N GLY A 245 -30.18 -15.35 14.91
CA GLY A 245 -29.98 -16.54 14.12
C GLY A 245 -29.88 -17.84 14.92
N ASN A 246 -29.84 -17.73 16.26
CA ASN A 246 -29.69 -18.86 17.18
C ASN A 246 -30.95 -19.20 17.99
N MET A 247 -32.11 -18.98 17.37
CA MET A 247 -33.44 -19.34 17.97
C MET A 247 -33.97 -20.69 17.47
N GLY A 248 -33.13 -21.64 17.20
CA GLY A 248 -33.48 -22.99 16.79
C GLY A 248 -33.17 -23.29 15.33
N GLU A 249 -33.71 -24.42 14.86
CA GLU A 249 -33.38 -24.95 13.54
C GLU A 249 -34.03 -24.21 12.35
N THR A 250 -34.97 -23.29 12.63
CA THR A 250 -35.57 -22.41 11.62
C THR A 250 -34.91 -21.06 11.54
N SER A 251 -33.82 -20.91 12.26
CA SER A 251 -33.01 -19.69 12.35
C SER A 251 -31.60 -19.95 11.85
N GLY A 252 -30.92 -18.93 11.43
CA GLY A 252 -29.55 -19.04 10.97
C GLY A 252 -28.94 -17.69 10.64
N THR A 253 -27.68 -17.68 10.27
CA THR A 253 -26.96 -16.47 9.86
C THR A 253 -25.95 -16.81 8.77
N GLY A 254 -25.58 -15.82 7.98
CA GLY A 254 -24.61 -16.02 6.92
C GLY A 254 -24.04 -14.75 6.34
N VAL A 255 -23.02 -14.96 5.52
CA VAL A 255 -22.34 -13.92 4.76
C VAL A 255 -22.29 -14.36 3.30
N ALA A 256 -22.60 -13.48 2.40
CA ALA A 256 -22.60 -13.80 0.98
C ALA A 256 -22.17 -12.62 0.11
N PHE A 257 -21.61 -12.96 -1.03
CA PHE A 257 -21.20 -12.02 -2.08
C PHE A 257 -22.03 -12.27 -3.32
N THR A 258 -22.35 -11.24 -4.06
CA THR A 258 -23.06 -11.41 -5.35
C THR A 258 -22.17 -11.95 -6.44
N ARG A 259 -20.86 -11.84 -6.28
CA ARG A 259 -19.81 -12.41 -7.16
C ARG A 259 -18.66 -12.93 -6.31
N ASN A 260 -17.88 -13.86 -6.85
CA ASN A 260 -16.76 -14.42 -6.11
C ASN A 260 -15.69 -13.34 -5.86
N PRO A 261 -15.34 -13.02 -4.62
CA PRO A 261 -14.39 -11.96 -4.29
C PRO A 261 -12.94 -12.31 -4.64
N SER A 262 -12.65 -13.57 -4.89
CA SER A 262 -11.29 -14.04 -5.26
C SER A 262 -11.08 -14.11 -6.76
N THR A 263 -12.11 -14.51 -7.53
CA THR A 263 -12.02 -14.74 -8.97
C THR A 263 -12.84 -13.77 -9.81
N GLY A 264 -13.83 -13.13 -9.24
CA GLY A 264 -14.78 -12.28 -9.94
C GLY A 264 -15.89 -13.05 -10.67
N ALA A 265 -15.97 -14.36 -10.52
CA ALA A 265 -17.00 -15.17 -11.18
C ALA A 265 -18.41 -14.73 -10.75
N LYS A 266 -19.30 -14.58 -11.71
CA LYS A 266 -20.68 -14.19 -11.46
C LYS A 266 -21.44 -15.30 -10.74
N GLY A 267 -22.26 -14.93 -9.76
CA GLY A 267 -23.09 -15.83 -8.97
C GLY A 267 -22.86 -15.66 -7.48
N ILE A 268 -23.86 -16.01 -6.70
CA ILE A 268 -23.79 -15.87 -5.24
C ILE A 268 -22.71 -16.81 -4.69
N TYR A 269 -21.84 -16.26 -3.90
CA TYR A 269 -20.76 -16.95 -3.22
C TYR A 269 -20.85 -16.66 -1.73
N GLY A 270 -21.03 -17.64 -0.89
CA GLY A 270 -21.15 -17.39 0.54
C GLY A 270 -21.40 -18.64 1.36
N GLU A 271 -21.54 -18.40 2.65
CA GLU A 271 -21.65 -19.42 3.68
C GLU A 271 -22.73 -19.04 4.69
N TYR A 272 -23.34 -20.05 5.30
CA TYR A 272 -24.33 -19.85 6.37
C TYR A 272 -24.22 -20.98 7.41
N LEU A 273 -24.74 -20.68 8.61
CA LEU A 273 -24.90 -21.63 9.68
C LEU A 273 -26.35 -21.59 10.19
N ILE A 274 -26.91 -22.76 10.41
CA ILE A 274 -28.22 -22.90 11.07
C ILE A 274 -28.01 -22.80 12.59
N ASN A 275 -28.94 -22.19 13.28
CA ASN A 275 -28.91 -22.01 14.72
C ASN A 275 -27.58 -21.43 15.22
N ALA A 276 -27.25 -20.26 14.66
CA ALA A 276 -25.98 -19.57 14.94
C ALA A 276 -26.12 -18.05 14.86
N GLN A 277 -25.24 -17.37 15.55
CA GLN A 277 -25.03 -15.92 15.42
C GLN A 277 -23.84 -15.63 14.48
N GLY A 278 -23.73 -14.39 14.00
CA GLY A 278 -22.67 -13.97 13.07
C GLY A 278 -21.25 -14.28 13.57
N GLU A 279 -21.02 -14.11 14.84
CA GLU A 279 -19.73 -14.40 15.48
C GLU A 279 -19.34 -15.89 15.41
N ASP A 280 -20.31 -16.79 15.37
CA ASP A 280 -20.07 -18.24 15.26
C ASP A 280 -19.55 -18.62 13.87
N VAL A 281 -19.93 -17.87 12.83
CA VAL A 281 -19.44 -18.06 11.45
C VAL A 281 -17.96 -17.70 11.38
N VAL A 282 -17.58 -16.60 12.03
CA VAL A 282 -16.20 -16.09 12.02
C VAL A 282 -15.29 -16.89 12.92
N ALA A 283 -15.80 -17.37 14.06
CA ALA A 283 -15.01 -18.09 15.07
C ALA A 283 -14.50 -19.47 14.58
N GLY A 284 -15.10 -20.03 13.54
CA GLY A 284 -14.64 -21.29 12.95
C GLY A 284 -14.87 -22.53 13.84
N VAL A 285 -15.68 -22.41 14.90
CA VAL A 285 -16.00 -23.52 15.81
C VAL A 285 -16.89 -24.56 15.15
N ARG A 286 -17.76 -24.10 14.24
CA ARG A 286 -18.62 -24.95 13.43
C ARG A 286 -18.30 -24.73 11.96
N THR A 287 -18.36 -25.77 11.13
CA THR A 287 -18.13 -25.67 9.69
C THR A 287 -19.33 -25.05 8.99
N PRO A 288 -19.21 -23.85 8.38
CA PRO A 288 -20.30 -23.26 7.61
C PRO A 288 -20.64 -24.09 6.37
N GLN A 289 -21.90 -24.01 5.96
CA GLN A 289 -22.39 -24.63 4.72
C GLN A 289 -22.33 -23.62 3.57
N PRO A 290 -22.10 -24.10 2.32
CA PRO A 290 -22.23 -23.24 1.15
C PRO A 290 -23.64 -22.65 1.06
N ILE A 291 -23.75 -21.40 0.64
CA ILE A 291 -25.03 -20.70 0.52
C ILE A 291 -26.03 -21.44 -0.39
N SER A 292 -25.54 -22.19 -1.36
CA SER A 292 -26.39 -22.99 -2.27
C SER A 292 -27.22 -24.05 -1.53
N LYS A 293 -26.73 -24.56 -0.40
CA LYS A 293 -27.46 -25.52 0.41
C LYS A 293 -28.64 -24.90 1.16
N LEU A 294 -28.68 -23.59 1.30
CA LEU A 294 -29.81 -22.89 1.90
C LEU A 294 -31.10 -23.09 1.10
N GLU A 295 -31.02 -23.36 -0.19
CA GLU A 295 -32.16 -23.71 -1.05
C GLU A 295 -32.88 -24.97 -0.58
N GLU A 296 -32.12 -25.96 -0.07
CA GLU A 296 -32.67 -27.17 0.51
C GLU A 296 -33.21 -26.94 1.91
N ASP A 297 -32.47 -26.25 2.75
CA ASP A 297 -32.80 -26.07 4.15
C ASP A 297 -33.92 -25.05 4.40
N MET A 298 -33.95 -23.95 3.66
CA MET A 298 -34.93 -22.86 3.80
C MET A 298 -35.27 -22.27 2.42
N PRO A 299 -36.02 -22.95 1.58
CA PRO A 299 -36.23 -22.55 0.17
C PRO A 299 -36.85 -21.16 0.00
N LYS A 300 -37.79 -20.79 0.87
CA LYS A 300 -38.45 -19.46 0.81
C LYS A 300 -37.46 -18.34 1.13
N CYS A 301 -36.64 -18.53 2.15
CA CYS A 301 -35.60 -17.55 2.54
C CYS A 301 -34.53 -17.44 1.46
N TYR A 302 -34.12 -18.58 0.87
CA TYR A 302 -33.14 -18.58 -0.21
C TYR A 302 -33.65 -17.82 -1.43
N LYS A 303 -34.88 -18.04 -1.84
CA LYS A 303 -35.49 -17.34 -2.98
C LYS A 303 -35.54 -15.83 -2.73
N GLN A 304 -36.03 -15.44 -1.56
CA GLN A 304 -36.10 -14.03 -1.14
C GLN A 304 -34.70 -13.40 -1.10
N PHE A 305 -33.73 -14.11 -0.55
CA PHE A 305 -32.34 -13.68 -0.49
C PHE A 305 -31.76 -13.41 -1.90
N MET A 306 -31.98 -14.35 -2.82
CA MET A 306 -31.47 -14.21 -4.20
C MET A 306 -32.07 -13.00 -4.91
N GLU A 307 -33.38 -12.78 -4.76
CA GLU A 307 -34.07 -11.62 -5.35
C GLU A 307 -33.52 -10.29 -4.78
N LEU A 308 -33.35 -10.21 -3.47
CA LEU A 308 -32.90 -9.00 -2.80
C LEU A 308 -31.41 -8.73 -3.03
N ALA A 309 -30.61 -9.80 -3.12
CA ALA A 309 -29.18 -9.67 -3.44
C ALA A 309 -28.96 -9.07 -4.85
N MET A 310 -29.73 -9.54 -5.83
CA MET A 310 -29.70 -8.99 -7.18
C MET A 310 -30.22 -7.55 -7.23
N LYS A 311 -31.25 -7.24 -6.44
CA LYS A 311 -31.77 -5.87 -6.31
C LYS A 311 -30.68 -4.93 -5.79
N LEU A 312 -29.90 -5.35 -4.79
CA LEU A 312 -28.79 -4.57 -4.24
C LEU A 312 -27.66 -4.40 -5.24
N GLU A 313 -27.23 -5.45 -5.94
CA GLU A 313 -26.19 -5.34 -6.96
C GLU A 313 -26.59 -4.37 -8.07
N ASN A 314 -27.82 -4.45 -8.56
CA ASN A 314 -28.32 -3.57 -9.60
C ASN A 314 -28.46 -2.12 -9.12
N HIS A 315 -28.86 -1.92 -7.87
CA HIS A 315 -29.00 -0.57 -7.29
C HIS A 315 -27.65 0.11 -7.10
N TYR A 316 -26.69 -0.58 -6.51
CA TYR A 316 -25.36 -0.04 -6.29
C TYR A 316 -24.47 -0.14 -7.53
N ARG A 317 -24.88 -0.90 -8.53
CA ARG A 317 -24.14 -1.10 -9.78
C ARG A 317 -22.74 -1.63 -9.52
N ASP A 318 -22.62 -2.50 -8.51
CA ASP A 318 -21.37 -3.14 -8.12
C ASP A 318 -21.65 -4.43 -7.33
N MET A 319 -20.67 -5.32 -7.27
CA MET A 319 -20.70 -6.51 -6.43
C MET A 319 -20.93 -6.13 -4.98
N GLN A 320 -21.83 -6.86 -4.34
CA GLN A 320 -22.19 -6.63 -2.94
C GLN A 320 -21.69 -7.74 -2.02
N ASP A 321 -21.23 -7.33 -0.85
CA ASP A 321 -20.94 -8.16 0.30
C ASP A 321 -22.04 -7.92 1.33
N MET A 322 -22.74 -8.99 1.70
CA MET A 322 -23.98 -8.92 2.49
C MET A 322 -23.90 -9.82 3.70
N GLU A 323 -24.36 -9.30 4.83
CA GLU A 323 -24.62 -10.09 6.02
C GLU A 323 -26.13 -10.23 6.21
N PHE A 324 -26.58 -11.44 6.49
CA PHE A 324 -27.99 -11.72 6.72
C PHE A 324 -28.21 -12.62 7.93
N THR A 325 -29.39 -12.52 8.51
CA THR A 325 -29.85 -13.38 9.59
C THR A 325 -31.27 -13.83 9.31
N ILE A 326 -31.54 -15.09 9.59
CA ILE A 326 -32.89 -15.66 9.51
C ILE A 326 -33.33 -15.95 10.94
N GLN A 327 -34.39 -15.30 11.38
CA GLN A 327 -35.00 -15.54 12.69
C GLN A 327 -36.37 -16.21 12.51
N GLU A 328 -36.48 -17.46 12.94
CA GLU A 328 -37.72 -18.23 12.86
C GLU A 328 -38.37 -18.14 11.46
N GLY A 329 -37.62 -18.45 10.44
CA GLY A 329 -38.04 -18.43 9.03
C GLY A 329 -38.17 -17.06 8.37
N LYS A 330 -37.84 -15.98 9.06
CA LYS A 330 -37.91 -14.61 8.54
C LYS A 330 -36.52 -14.05 8.27
N LEU A 331 -36.30 -13.65 7.00
CA LEU A 331 -35.02 -13.12 6.54
C LEU A 331 -34.86 -11.64 6.87
N TYR A 332 -33.67 -11.27 7.36
CA TYR A 332 -33.24 -9.88 7.56
C TYR A 332 -31.85 -9.67 6.97
N PHE A 333 -31.65 -8.51 6.35
CA PHE A 333 -30.31 -8.05 5.96
C PHE A 333 -29.75 -7.16 7.09
N LEU A 334 -28.53 -7.45 7.52
CA LEU A 334 -27.86 -6.68 8.58
C LEU A 334 -26.90 -5.67 8.02
N GLN A 335 -26.32 -5.94 6.85
CA GLN A 335 -25.33 -5.10 6.23
C GLN A 335 -25.21 -5.40 4.75
N THR A 336 -24.96 -4.36 3.97
CA THR A 336 -24.43 -4.49 2.60
C THR A 336 -23.31 -3.49 2.42
N ARG A 337 -22.37 -3.84 1.57
CA ARG A 337 -21.29 -2.96 1.14
C ARG A 337 -20.78 -3.40 -0.23
N ASN A 338 -20.10 -2.49 -0.94
CA ASN A 338 -19.34 -2.89 -2.11
C ASN A 338 -18.26 -3.86 -1.65
N GLY A 339 -18.24 -5.05 -2.21
CA GLY A 339 -17.42 -6.13 -1.69
C GLY A 339 -15.93 -5.88 -1.87
N LYS A 340 -15.16 -6.12 -0.81
CA LYS A 340 -13.71 -6.21 -0.94
C LYS A 340 -13.37 -7.41 -1.81
N ARG A 341 -12.38 -7.23 -2.66
CA ARG A 341 -12.03 -8.22 -3.68
C ARG A 341 -10.54 -8.18 -3.98
N THR A 342 -10.02 -9.29 -4.47
CA THR A 342 -8.65 -9.34 -4.97
C THR A 342 -8.50 -8.48 -6.22
N ALA A 343 -7.28 -8.13 -6.57
CA ALA A 343 -7.02 -7.39 -7.81
C ALA A 343 -7.50 -8.12 -9.06
N PRO A 344 -7.28 -9.44 -9.23
CA PRO A 344 -7.86 -10.19 -10.35
C PRO A 344 -9.38 -10.13 -10.40
N ALA A 345 -10.04 -10.27 -9.24
CA ALA A 345 -11.50 -10.18 -9.15
C ALA A 345 -12.00 -8.79 -9.51
N ALA A 346 -11.32 -7.72 -9.04
CA ALA A 346 -11.69 -6.35 -9.36
C ALA A 346 -11.69 -6.08 -10.87
N ILE A 347 -10.69 -6.57 -11.56
CA ILE A 347 -10.59 -6.44 -13.02
C ILE A 347 -11.69 -7.24 -13.73
N GLN A 348 -11.90 -8.50 -13.32
CA GLN A 348 -12.92 -9.34 -13.91
C GLN A 348 -14.31 -8.74 -13.73
N ILE A 349 -14.63 -8.30 -12.53
CA ILE A 349 -15.94 -7.71 -12.20
C ILE A 349 -16.16 -6.41 -12.97
N ALA A 350 -15.15 -5.52 -13.01
CA ALA A 350 -15.27 -4.26 -13.74
C ALA A 350 -15.55 -4.48 -15.23
N CYS A 351 -14.83 -5.40 -15.86
CA CYS A 351 -15.05 -5.74 -17.27
C CYS A 351 -16.43 -6.37 -17.50
N ASP A 352 -16.84 -7.30 -16.62
CA ASP A 352 -18.15 -7.97 -16.74
C ASP A 352 -19.30 -6.97 -16.58
N LEU A 353 -19.19 -6.02 -15.63
CA LEU A 353 -20.22 -5.00 -15.43
C LEU A 353 -20.33 -4.04 -16.62
N VAL A 354 -19.23 -3.76 -17.31
CA VAL A 354 -19.26 -3.00 -18.57
C VAL A 354 -19.96 -3.81 -19.67
N ASP A 355 -19.62 -5.08 -19.80
CA ASP A 355 -20.19 -5.96 -20.82
C ASP A 355 -21.68 -6.20 -20.58
N GLU A 356 -22.13 -6.19 -19.34
CA GLU A 356 -23.55 -6.29 -18.95
C GLU A 356 -24.31 -4.95 -19.11
N GLY A 357 -23.62 -3.88 -19.49
CA GLY A 357 -24.21 -2.56 -19.63
C GLY A 357 -24.54 -1.83 -18.33
N MET A 358 -24.05 -2.34 -17.20
CA MET A 358 -24.33 -1.78 -15.89
C MET A 358 -23.52 -0.53 -15.59
N ILE A 359 -22.27 -0.49 -16.05
CA ILE A 359 -21.34 0.62 -15.87
C ILE A 359 -20.67 0.99 -17.21
N THR A 360 -20.11 2.19 -17.26
CA THR A 360 -19.31 2.65 -18.41
C THR A 360 -17.84 2.27 -18.23
N PRO A 361 -17.03 2.26 -19.32
CA PRO A 361 -15.58 2.09 -19.20
C PRO A 361 -14.92 3.12 -18.28
N GLU A 362 -15.40 4.36 -18.27
CA GLU A 362 -14.92 5.41 -17.37
C GLU A 362 -15.13 5.03 -15.91
N GLU A 363 -16.32 4.55 -15.58
CA GLU A 363 -16.64 4.08 -14.23
C GLU A 363 -15.80 2.85 -13.83
N ALA A 364 -15.58 1.94 -14.77
CA ALA A 364 -14.75 0.75 -14.55
C ALA A 364 -13.32 1.12 -14.18
N VAL A 365 -12.72 2.05 -14.91
CA VAL A 365 -11.36 2.57 -14.63
C VAL A 365 -11.29 3.19 -13.24
N CYS A 366 -12.31 3.96 -12.86
CA CYS A 366 -12.33 4.64 -11.55
C CYS A 366 -12.57 3.70 -10.36
N ARG A 367 -13.12 2.52 -10.59
CA ARG A 367 -13.43 1.54 -9.51
C ARG A 367 -12.25 0.69 -9.06
N ILE A 368 -11.22 0.58 -9.89
CA ILE A 368 -10.05 -0.24 -9.58
C ILE A 368 -9.06 0.59 -8.78
N GLU A 369 -8.66 0.09 -7.61
CA GLU A 369 -7.62 0.71 -6.83
C GLU A 369 -6.29 0.55 -7.55
N ALA A 370 -5.66 1.66 -7.94
CA ALA A 370 -4.45 1.62 -8.75
C ALA A 370 -3.30 0.84 -8.10
N LYS A 371 -3.11 1.01 -6.79
CA LYS A 371 -2.08 0.26 -6.04
C LYS A 371 -2.28 -1.25 -6.09
N SER A 372 -3.52 -1.72 -6.20
CA SER A 372 -3.81 -3.16 -6.22
C SER A 372 -3.29 -3.86 -7.46
N LEU A 373 -3.00 -3.13 -8.54
CA LEU A 373 -2.42 -3.69 -9.75
C LEU A 373 -1.05 -4.32 -9.52
N ASP A 374 -0.35 -3.89 -8.46
CA ASP A 374 0.94 -4.45 -8.06
C ASP A 374 0.85 -5.97 -7.86
N GLN A 375 -0.26 -6.44 -7.29
CA GLN A 375 -0.50 -7.86 -7.06
C GLN A 375 -0.56 -8.69 -8.34
N LEU A 376 -0.89 -8.08 -9.47
CA LEU A 376 -1.01 -8.74 -10.77
C LEU A 376 0.32 -8.84 -11.52
N LEU A 377 1.29 -8.05 -11.13
CA LEU A 377 2.56 -7.90 -11.83
C LEU A 377 3.68 -8.75 -11.21
N HIS A 378 3.42 -9.35 -10.06
CA HIS A 378 4.40 -10.14 -9.32
C HIS A 378 3.90 -11.56 -9.06
N PRO A 379 4.81 -12.55 -8.89
CA PRO A 379 4.44 -13.90 -8.50
C PRO A 379 3.70 -13.92 -7.17
N THR A 380 2.81 -14.92 -6.99
CA THR A 380 2.07 -15.14 -5.75
C THR A 380 2.30 -16.56 -5.26
N PHE A 381 2.04 -16.81 -3.98
CA PHE A 381 2.08 -18.16 -3.45
C PHE A 381 0.81 -18.94 -3.81
N ASN A 382 0.96 -20.24 -4.05
CA ASN A 382 -0.18 -21.14 -4.11
C ASN A 382 -0.90 -21.11 -2.75
N ALA A 383 -2.22 -20.89 -2.75
CA ALA A 383 -3.00 -20.68 -1.54
C ALA A 383 -2.95 -21.86 -0.56
N ASP A 384 -3.05 -23.09 -1.07
CA ASP A 384 -3.00 -24.29 -0.24
C ASP A 384 -1.60 -24.54 0.34
N ALA A 385 -0.56 -24.32 -0.46
CA ALA A 385 0.82 -24.42 -0.01
C ALA A 385 1.15 -23.38 1.06
N LEU A 386 0.61 -22.17 0.94
CA LEU A 386 0.80 -21.09 1.91
C LEU A 386 0.14 -21.39 3.25
N LYS A 387 -1.04 -21.97 3.25
CA LYS A 387 -1.76 -22.40 4.47
C LYS A 387 -0.98 -23.44 5.26
N ALA A 388 -0.26 -24.33 4.57
CA ALA A 388 0.57 -25.35 5.17
C ALA A 388 1.95 -24.81 5.62
N GLY A 389 2.27 -23.58 5.26
CA GLY A 389 3.57 -22.95 5.54
C GLY A 389 3.74 -22.52 6.99
N GLU A 390 4.96 -22.63 7.48
CA GLU A 390 5.36 -22.19 8.83
C GLU A 390 5.99 -20.80 8.78
N VAL A 391 5.34 -19.81 9.40
CA VAL A 391 5.88 -18.45 9.55
C VAL A 391 6.97 -18.46 10.62
N ILE A 392 8.17 -18.03 10.26
CA ILE A 392 9.32 -17.97 11.19
C ILE A 392 9.72 -16.53 11.54
N GLY A 393 9.22 -15.54 10.85
CA GLY A 393 9.50 -14.13 11.14
C GLY A 393 8.68 -13.19 10.27
N SER A 394 8.80 -11.91 10.57
CA SER A 394 8.13 -10.84 9.82
C SER A 394 9.00 -9.58 9.86
N ALA A 395 9.06 -8.87 8.76
CA ALA A 395 9.77 -7.59 8.64
C ALA A 395 9.09 -6.69 7.62
N LEU A 396 9.78 -5.67 7.13
CA LEU A 396 9.17 -4.70 6.21
C LEU A 396 8.90 -5.32 4.84
N PRO A 397 7.67 -5.21 4.33
CA PRO A 397 7.34 -5.60 2.95
C PRO A 397 7.88 -4.56 1.96
N ALA A 398 9.17 -4.64 1.67
CA ALA A 398 9.89 -3.61 0.92
C ALA A 398 9.61 -3.64 -0.58
N SER A 399 9.42 -4.83 -1.16
CA SER A 399 9.02 -4.99 -2.56
C SER A 399 8.09 -6.19 -2.68
N PRO A 400 6.95 -6.04 -3.36
CA PRO A 400 5.91 -7.08 -3.36
C PRO A 400 6.30 -8.33 -4.14
N GLY A 401 5.51 -9.38 -3.96
CA GLY A 401 5.64 -10.66 -4.63
C GLY A 401 5.95 -11.80 -3.68
N ALA A 402 5.95 -13.01 -4.22
CA ALA A 402 6.28 -14.24 -3.53
C ALA A 402 7.59 -14.80 -4.09
N ALA A 403 8.47 -15.23 -3.23
CA ALA A 403 9.74 -15.84 -3.64
C ALA A 403 10.06 -17.04 -2.75
N ALA A 404 10.56 -18.11 -3.36
CA ALA A 404 11.04 -19.28 -2.66
C ALA A 404 12.34 -19.74 -3.32
N GLY A 405 13.31 -20.12 -2.53
CA GLY A 405 14.59 -20.56 -3.07
C GLY A 405 15.61 -20.92 -2.01
N LYS A 406 16.79 -21.26 -2.49
CA LYS A 406 17.94 -21.60 -1.66
C LYS A 406 18.65 -20.35 -1.19
N VAL A 407 19.04 -20.32 0.07
CA VAL A 407 19.75 -19.21 0.71
C VAL A 407 21.20 -19.14 0.22
N TYR A 408 21.59 -17.94 -0.21
CA TYR A 408 22.98 -17.57 -0.49
C TYR A 408 23.31 -16.24 0.18
N PHE A 409 24.58 -16.06 0.56
CA PHE A 409 24.99 -14.92 1.40
C PHE A 409 25.83 -13.89 0.66
N THR A 410 26.23 -14.16 -0.57
CA THR A 410 26.99 -13.21 -1.41
C THR A 410 26.36 -13.08 -2.79
N ALA A 411 26.52 -11.91 -3.40
CA ALA A 411 26.04 -11.65 -4.75
C ALA A 411 26.65 -12.59 -5.78
N ASP A 412 27.95 -12.86 -5.68
CA ASP A 412 28.67 -13.73 -6.62
C ASP A 412 28.19 -15.19 -6.55
N GLU A 413 27.95 -15.69 -5.35
CA GLU A 413 27.44 -17.05 -5.14
C GLU A 413 25.97 -17.16 -5.59
N ALA A 414 25.17 -16.14 -5.38
CA ALA A 414 23.79 -16.08 -5.85
C ALA A 414 23.74 -16.14 -7.39
N LYS A 415 24.58 -15.36 -8.04
CA LYS A 415 24.71 -15.35 -9.51
C LYS A 415 25.15 -16.71 -10.04
N ALA A 416 26.18 -17.31 -9.45
CA ALA A 416 26.70 -18.62 -9.85
C ALA A 416 25.63 -19.72 -9.68
N ALA A 417 24.87 -19.70 -8.59
CA ALA A 417 23.79 -20.65 -8.35
C ALA A 417 22.66 -20.50 -9.36
N HIS A 418 22.29 -19.27 -9.68
CA HIS A 418 21.27 -18.97 -10.70
C HIS A 418 21.68 -19.49 -12.09
N GLU A 419 22.93 -19.32 -12.47
CA GLU A 419 23.47 -19.83 -13.73
C GLU A 419 23.40 -21.37 -13.84
N LYS A 420 23.41 -22.06 -12.69
CA LYS A 420 23.18 -23.51 -12.61
C LYS A 420 21.71 -23.92 -12.60
N GLY A 421 20.79 -22.93 -12.71
CA GLY A 421 19.34 -23.17 -12.72
C GLY A 421 18.69 -23.26 -11.34
N GLU A 422 19.39 -22.88 -10.28
CA GLU A 422 18.82 -22.84 -8.94
C GLU A 422 17.99 -21.56 -8.72
N ARG A 423 16.90 -21.69 -7.95
CA ARG A 423 16.17 -20.54 -7.43
C ARG A 423 16.89 -20.05 -6.17
N VAL A 424 17.16 -18.75 -6.10
CA VAL A 424 18.01 -18.16 -5.07
C VAL A 424 17.27 -17.11 -4.25
N ILE A 425 17.46 -17.16 -2.93
CA ILE A 425 17.14 -16.07 -2.02
C ILE A 425 18.46 -15.50 -1.50
N LEU A 426 18.73 -14.25 -1.81
CA LEU A 426 19.91 -13.55 -1.32
C LEU A 426 19.64 -13.00 0.08
N VAL A 427 20.42 -13.43 1.06
CA VAL A 427 20.32 -12.98 2.45
C VAL A 427 21.59 -12.22 2.82
N ARG A 428 21.42 -10.94 3.15
CA ARG A 428 22.52 -10.05 3.49
C ARG A 428 22.23 -9.28 4.77
N LEU A 429 23.29 -8.84 5.44
CA LEU A 429 23.16 -7.85 6.52
C LEU A 429 22.52 -6.57 5.96
N GLU A 430 23.06 -6.08 4.86
CA GLU A 430 22.55 -5.01 4.01
C GLU A 430 23.12 -5.17 2.61
N THR A 431 22.49 -4.60 1.59
CA THR A 431 23.04 -4.63 0.23
C THR A 431 23.72 -3.32 -0.13
N SER A 432 24.62 -3.39 -1.09
CA SER A 432 25.34 -2.26 -1.66
C SER A 432 25.22 -2.27 -3.20
N PRO A 433 25.62 -1.20 -3.92
CA PRO A 433 25.60 -1.21 -5.38
C PRO A 433 26.36 -2.36 -6.03
N GLU A 434 27.36 -2.91 -5.35
CA GLU A 434 28.12 -4.07 -5.82
C GLU A 434 27.31 -5.37 -5.86
N ASP A 435 26.22 -5.44 -5.14
CA ASP A 435 25.35 -6.61 -5.07
C ASP A 435 24.31 -6.70 -6.21
N ILE A 436 24.24 -5.72 -7.10
CA ILE A 436 23.20 -5.62 -8.14
C ILE A 436 23.05 -6.89 -8.99
N GLU A 437 24.14 -7.47 -9.46
CA GLU A 437 24.09 -8.68 -10.28
C GLU A 437 23.52 -9.88 -9.50
N GLY A 438 23.90 -10.03 -8.24
CA GLY A 438 23.34 -11.06 -7.37
C GLY A 438 21.90 -10.83 -7.02
N MET A 439 21.50 -9.58 -6.87
CA MET A 439 20.11 -9.21 -6.65
C MET A 439 19.24 -9.54 -7.87
N HIS A 440 19.73 -9.24 -9.08
CA HIS A 440 19.05 -9.62 -10.33
C HIS A 440 18.90 -11.14 -10.50
N ALA A 441 19.89 -11.89 -10.07
CA ALA A 441 19.88 -13.35 -10.15
C ALA A 441 18.94 -14.00 -9.13
N SER A 442 18.49 -13.27 -8.13
CA SER A 442 17.72 -13.79 -7.00
C SER A 442 16.22 -13.70 -7.24
N GLU A 443 15.47 -14.70 -6.78
CA GLU A 443 14.01 -14.67 -6.74
C GLU A 443 13.52 -13.68 -5.68
N GLY A 444 14.24 -13.57 -4.57
CA GLY A 444 13.93 -12.67 -3.49
C GLY A 444 15.16 -12.26 -2.70
N ILE A 445 15.00 -11.16 -1.94
CA ILE A 445 16.05 -10.55 -1.16
C ILE A 445 15.57 -10.36 0.27
N LEU A 446 16.39 -10.80 1.23
CA LEU A 446 16.13 -10.65 2.65
C LEU A 446 17.32 -9.91 3.28
N THR A 447 17.05 -8.80 3.97
CA THR A 447 18.08 -8.07 4.69
C THR A 447 17.78 -7.96 6.18
N VAL A 448 18.83 -7.93 6.99
CA VAL A 448 18.73 -7.74 8.44
C VAL A 448 18.50 -6.27 8.77
N ARG A 449 19.17 -5.38 8.05
CA ARG A 449 19.11 -3.93 8.19
C ARG A 449 18.48 -3.29 6.96
N GLY A 450 17.91 -2.12 7.16
CA GLY A 450 17.37 -1.28 6.10
C GLY A 450 15.87 -1.10 6.19
N GLY A 451 15.43 0.12 5.86
CA GLY A 451 14.03 0.51 5.79
C GLY A 451 13.51 0.50 4.36
N MET A 452 12.37 1.11 4.14
CA MET A 452 11.71 1.22 2.82
C MET A 452 12.52 2.04 1.81
N THR A 453 13.47 2.83 2.26
CA THR A 453 14.35 3.66 1.42
C THR A 453 15.78 3.15 1.33
N SER A 454 16.05 1.97 1.88
CA SER A 454 17.36 1.33 1.79
C SER A 454 17.70 0.94 0.35
N HIS A 455 18.97 0.75 0.06
CA HIS A 455 19.46 0.29 -1.24
C HIS A 455 18.73 -0.98 -1.69
N ALA A 456 18.62 -1.99 -0.80
CA ALA A 456 17.92 -3.24 -1.10
C ALA A 456 16.46 -2.99 -1.50
N ALA A 457 15.73 -2.19 -0.74
CA ALA A 457 14.32 -1.89 -1.01
C ALA A 457 14.13 -1.16 -2.34
N VAL A 458 14.90 -0.11 -2.58
CA VAL A 458 14.80 0.70 -3.80
C VAL A 458 15.15 -0.10 -5.05
N VAL A 459 16.25 -0.81 -5.01
CA VAL A 459 16.71 -1.62 -6.16
C VAL A 459 15.75 -2.79 -6.42
N ALA A 460 15.30 -3.49 -5.39
CA ALA A 460 14.34 -4.58 -5.53
C ALA A 460 13.02 -4.11 -6.17
N ARG A 461 12.49 -2.97 -5.76
CA ARG A 461 11.29 -2.39 -6.40
C ARG A 461 11.53 -2.05 -7.86
N GLY A 462 12.69 -1.49 -8.17
CA GLY A 462 13.04 -1.18 -9.56
C GLY A 462 13.17 -2.42 -10.44
N MET A 463 13.62 -3.53 -9.89
CA MET A 463 13.76 -4.82 -10.57
C MET A 463 12.43 -5.62 -10.61
N GLY A 464 11.47 -5.27 -9.80
CA GLY A 464 10.28 -6.09 -9.56
C GLY A 464 10.56 -7.38 -8.79
N THR A 465 11.62 -7.40 -8.00
CA THR A 465 12.03 -8.55 -7.20
C THR A 465 11.45 -8.46 -5.79
N CYS A 466 10.92 -9.57 -5.28
CA CYS A 466 10.43 -9.67 -3.92
C CYS A 466 11.53 -9.28 -2.91
N CYS A 467 11.20 -8.44 -1.95
CA CYS A 467 12.13 -8.03 -0.92
C CYS A 467 11.44 -7.87 0.43
N VAL A 468 12.04 -8.49 1.44
CA VAL A 468 11.71 -8.28 2.85
C VAL A 468 12.95 -7.70 3.50
N SER A 469 12.86 -6.50 4.05
CA SER A 469 14.00 -5.80 4.61
C SER A 469 13.84 -5.47 6.09
N GLY A 470 14.98 -5.23 6.76
CA GLY A 470 14.97 -4.78 8.14
C GLY A 470 14.53 -5.84 9.15
N CYS A 471 14.82 -7.11 8.89
CA CYS A 471 14.51 -8.19 9.83
C CYS A 471 15.54 -8.23 10.96
N GLY A 472 15.37 -7.36 11.97
CA GLY A 472 16.29 -7.23 13.10
C GLY A 472 16.38 -8.44 14.02
N GLU A 473 15.45 -9.38 13.93
CA GLU A 473 15.45 -10.63 14.68
C GLU A 473 16.47 -11.65 14.14
N ILE A 474 16.94 -11.44 12.92
CA ILE A 474 17.95 -12.31 12.31
C ILE A 474 19.33 -12.03 12.92
N LYS A 475 20.00 -13.10 13.27
CA LYS A 475 21.45 -13.10 13.56
C LYS A 475 22.15 -13.75 12.39
N ILE A 476 22.96 -12.99 11.68
CA ILE A 476 23.65 -13.44 10.47
C ILE A 476 25.16 -13.49 10.67
N ASN A 477 25.78 -14.54 10.12
CA ASN A 477 27.23 -14.64 9.94
C ASN A 477 27.49 -14.90 8.44
N GLU A 478 27.83 -13.84 7.72
CA GLU A 478 28.04 -13.92 6.27
C GLU A 478 29.31 -14.68 5.89
N GLU A 479 30.32 -14.68 6.74
CA GLU A 479 31.57 -15.40 6.51
C GLU A 479 31.40 -16.91 6.66
N GLU A 480 30.73 -17.34 7.74
CA GLU A 480 30.43 -18.76 8.01
C GLU A 480 29.16 -19.23 7.29
N LYS A 481 28.46 -18.35 6.63
CA LYS A 481 27.28 -18.63 5.78
C LYS A 481 26.14 -19.32 6.53
N TRP A 482 25.71 -18.68 7.61
CA TRP A 482 24.49 -19.09 8.33
C TRP A 482 23.76 -17.88 8.90
N PHE A 483 22.45 -18.06 9.14
CA PHE A 483 21.65 -17.11 9.95
C PHE A 483 20.64 -17.87 10.79
N THR A 484 20.16 -17.23 11.86
CA THR A 484 19.10 -17.74 12.73
C THR A 484 17.87 -16.85 12.69
N LEU A 485 16.70 -17.48 12.66
CA LEU A 485 15.42 -16.81 12.72
C LEU A 485 14.33 -17.75 13.24
N GLY A 486 13.53 -17.30 14.20
CA GLY A 486 12.41 -18.07 14.73
C GLY A 486 12.82 -19.42 15.35
N GLY A 487 14.00 -19.47 15.97
CA GLY A 487 14.54 -20.70 16.58
C GLY A 487 15.15 -21.69 15.57
N ASN A 488 15.21 -21.34 14.28
CA ASN A 488 15.79 -22.17 13.24
C ASN A 488 17.15 -21.61 12.79
N THR A 489 18.07 -22.49 12.40
CA THR A 489 19.34 -22.11 11.80
C THR A 489 19.34 -22.51 10.33
N PHE A 490 19.66 -21.56 9.47
CA PHE A 490 19.70 -21.76 8.02
C PHE A 490 21.14 -21.61 7.52
N HIS A 491 21.57 -22.57 6.72
CA HIS A 491 22.86 -22.58 6.05
C HIS A 491 22.69 -22.34 4.56
N GLU A 492 23.80 -22.07 3.88
CA GLU A 492 23.83 -21.96 2.42
C GLU A 492 23.16 -23.19 1.78
N GLY A 493 22.23 -22.94 0.86
CA GLY A 493 21.48 -24.01 0.18
C GLY A 493 20.20 -24.45 0.85
N ASP A 494 19.91 -24.02 2.07
CA ASP A 494 18.62 -24.29 2.73
C ASP A 494 17.51 -23.44 2.09
N TYR A 495 16.29 -23.97 2.07
CA TYR A 495 15.15 -23.29 1.49
C TYR A 495 14.41 -22.39 2.49
N ILE A 496 14.12 -21.17 2.04
CA ILE A 496 13.19 -20.26 2.69
C ILE A 496 12.26 -19.65 1.65
N SER A 497 11.14 -19.12 2.11
CA SER A 497 10.18 -18.40 1.28
C SER A 497 9.88 -17.03 1.86
N LEU A 498 9.77 -16.03 1.00
CA LEU A 498 9.51 -14.62 1.35
C LEU A 498 8.18 -14.16 0.75
N ASP A 499 7.36 -13.51 1.57
CA ASP A 499 6.20 -12.77 1.10
C ASP A 499 6.51 -11.28 1.15
N GLY A 500 6.90 -10.72 0.02
CA GLY A 500 7.25 -9.31 -0.10
C GLY A 500 6.05 -8.38 0.02
N THR A 501 4.83 -8.88 -0.05
CA THR A 501 3.59 -8.11 0.11
C THR A 501 3.22 -7.93 1.57
N THR A 502 3.40 -8.97 2.39
CA THR A 502 3.06 -8.95 3.82
C THR A 502 4.27 -8.76 4.74
N GLY A 503 5.47 -9.03 4.24
CA GLY A 503 6.70 -9.05 5.03
C GLY A 503 6.95 -10.35 5.79
N LYS A 504 6.13 -11.37 5.61
CA LYS A 504 6.28 -12.66 6.30
C LYS A 504 7.38 -13.50 5.69
N ILE A 505 8.09 -14.22 6.56
CA ILE A 505 9.18 -15.13 6.19
C ILE A 505 8.76 -16.54 6.60
N TYR A 506 8.91 -17.49 5.68
CA TYR A 506 8.46 -18.87 5.86
C TYR A 506 9.63 -19.85 5.79
N LYS A 507 9.55 -20.93 6.56
CA LYS A 507 10.48 -22.05 6.49
C LYS A 507 10.16 -22.91 5.27
N GLY A 508 11.19 -23.29 4.51
CA GLY A 508 11.05 -24.23 3.40
C GLY A 508 10.66 -23.60 2.06
N ASP A 509 10.40 -24.47 1.09
CA ASP A 509 10.08 -24.13 -0.28
C ASP A 509 8.58 -24.16 -0.50
N ILE A 510 7.93 -23.00 -0.42
CA ILE A 510 6.50 -22.86 -0.70
C ILE A 510 6.30 -22.61 -2.20
N LYS A 511 5.42 -23.40 -2.83
CA LYS A 511 5.11 -23.28 -4.25
C LYS A 511 4.60 -21.88 -4.60
N THR A 512 5.21 -21.27 -5.63
CA THR A 512 4.81 -19.98 -6.20
C THR A 512 4.09 -20.16 -7.53
N GLU A 513 3.30 -19.18 -7.91
CA GLU A 513 2.61 -19.10 -9.20
C GLU A 513 3.03 -17.80 -9.90
N GLU A 514 3.29 -17.90 -11.22
CA GLU A 514 3.67 -16.75 -12.03
C GLU A 514 2.53 -15.71 -12.09
N ALA A 515 2.92 -14.44 -12.25
CA ALA A 515 1.98 -13.36 -12.50
C ALA A 515 1.23 -13.59 -13.80
N SER A 516 -0.11 -13.58 -13.73
CA SER A 516 -0.99 -13.72 -14.88
C SER A 516 -1.62 -12.38 -15.23
N VAL A 517 -1.12 -11.69 -16.26
CA VAL A 517 -1.75 -10.52 -16.86
C VAL A 517 -2.66 -11.00 -18.00
N GLY A 518 -3.92 -11.26 -17.67
CA GLY A 518 -4.91 -11.75 -18.64
C GLY A 518 -5.47 -10.66 -19.56
N GLY A 519 -6.37 -11.06 -20.49
CA GLY A 519 -6.98 -10.16 -21.47
C GLY A 519 -7.75 -8.98 -20.89
N ASN A 520 -8.37 -9.14 -19.72
CA ASN A 520 -9.11 -8.07 -19.04
C ASN A 520 -8.19 -6.99 -18.47
N PHE A 521 -7.00 -7.35 -18.02
CA PHE A 521 -5.99 -6.37 -17.65
C PHE A 521 -5.66 -5.45 -18.82
N GLY A 522 -5.45 -6.03 -19.99
CA GLY A 522 -5.22 -5.27 -21.23
C GLY A 522 -6.39 -4.35 -21.59
N ARG A 523 -7.63 -4.80 -21.39
CA ARG A 523 -8.82 -3.96 -21.59
C ARG A 523 -8.83 -2.74 -20.66
N ILE A 524 -8.58 -2.94 -19.38
CA ILE A 524 -8.49 -1.83 -18.41
C ILE A 524 -7.39 -0.86 -18.80
N MET A 525 -6.22 -1.35 -19.18
CA MET A 525 -5.10 -0.49 -19.58
C MET A 525 -5.39 0.29 -20.86
N ARG A 526 -6.07 -0.30 -21.84
CA ARG A 526 -6.50 0.43 -23.04
C ARG A 526 -7.49 1.54 -22.71
N TRP A 527 -8.45 1.28 -21.83
CA TRP A 527 -9.37 2.32 -21.36
C TRP A 527 -8.62 3.43 -20.62
N ALA A 528 -7.70 3.06 -19.73
CA ALA A 528 -6.88 4.03 -19.01
C ALA A 528 -6.10 4.93 -19.96
N ASP A 529 -5.45 4.36 -20.97
CA ASP A 529 -4.70 5.12 -21.96
C ASP A 529 -5.60 6.07 -22.78
N GLN A 530 -6.84 5.67 -23.02
CA GLN A 530 -7.81 6.50 -23.72
C GLN A 530 -8.21 7.76 -22.93
N PHE A 531 -8.27 7.66 -21.61
CA PHE A 531 -8.78 8.74 -20.73
C PHE A 531 -7.69 9.60 -20.11
N ARG A 532 -6.48 9.08 -19.92
CA ARG A 532 -5.39 9.84 -19.29
C ARG A 532 -4.88 10.96 -20.20
N LYS A 533 -4.46 12.05 -19.55
CA LYS A 533 -3.77 13.16 -20.21
C LYS A 533 -2.27 13.08 -19.99
N LEU A 534 -1.83 12.70 -18.80
CA LEU A 534 -0.43 12.50 -18.50
C LEU A 534 0.16 11.36 -19.31
N GLN A 535 1.31 11.59 -19.91
CA GLN A 535 2.16 10.52 -20.41
C GLN A 535 2.78 9.78 -19.24
N VAL A 536 3.08 8.51 -19.42
CA VAL A 536 3.74 7.68 -18.41
C VAL A 536 5.05 7.17 -18.97
N ARG A 537 6.13 7.60 -18.35
CA ARG A 537 7.49 7.17 -18.67
C ARG A 537 8.03 6.29 -17.56
N THR A 538 9.19 5.72 -17.77
CA THR A 538 9.86 4.87 -16.77
C THR A 538 11.23 5.41 -16.40
N ASN A 539 11.66 5.08 -15.18
CA ASN A 539 13.04 5.24 -14.72
C ASN A 539 13.77 3.93 -15.03
N ALA A 540 14.70 3.95 -15.94
CA ALA A 540 15.42 2.73 -16.34
C ALA A 540 16.84 3.06 -16.77
N ASP A 541 17.77 2.22 -16.36
CA ASP A 541 19.21 2.40 -16.59
C ASP A 541 19.80 1.25 -17.44
N THR A 542 19.01 0.21 -17.72
CA THR A 542 19.42 -0.97 -18.49
C THR A 542 18.48 -1.26 -19.63
N PRO A 543 18.94 -1.91 -20.72
CA PRO A 543 18.06 -2.36 -21.80
C PRO A 543 16.96 -3.31 -21.33
N ALA A 544 17.27 -4.23 -20.43
CA ALA A 544 16.30 -5.20 -19.92
C ALA A 544 15.12 -4.52 -19.20
N ASP A 545 15.43 -3.57 -18.30
CA ASP A 545 14.39 -2.78 -17.60
C ASP A 545 13.56 -1.96 -18.59
N THR A 546 14.23 -1.39 -19.59
CA THR A 546 13.56 -0.61 -20.63
C THR A 546 12.59 -1.46 -21.43
N GLU A 547 13.00 -2.64 -21.87
CA GLU A 547 12.13 -3.57 -22.61
C GLU A 547 10.93 -3.99 -21.79
N ASN A 548 11.14 -4.31 -20.53
CA ASN A 548 10.06 -4.66 -19.62
C ASN A 548 9.07 -3.51 -19.42
N ALA A 549 9.57 -2.31 -19.20
CA ALA A 549 8.73 -1.11 -19.05
C ALA A 549 7.93 -0.80 -20.32
N VAL A 550 8.54 -0.94 -21.51
CA VAL A 550 7.84 -0.75 -22.78
C VAL A 550 6.71 -1.77 -22.96
N LYS A 551 6.95 -3.03 -22.59
CA LYS A 551 5.90 -4.07 -22.56
C LYS A 551 4.74 -3.69 -21.64
N LEU A 552 5.04 -3.05 -20.51
CA LEU A 552 4.05 -2.61 -19.54
C LEU A 552 3.37 -1.27 -19.94
N GLY A 553 3.77 -0.69 -21.08
CA GLY A 553 3.15 0.48 -21.66
C GLY A 553 3.86 1.81 -21.43
N ALA A 554 5.12 1.80 -21.02
CA ALA A 554 5.92 3.02 -20.90
C ALA A 554 6.10 3.71 -22.26
N GLU A 555 5.93 5.03 -22.26
CA GLU A 555 6.01 5.85 -23.48
C GLU A 555 7.40 6.44 -23.71
N GLY A 556 8.33 6.14 -22.84
CA GLY A 556 9.72 6.57 -22.90
C GLY A 556 10.41 6.41 -21.56
N ILE A 557 11.63 6.91 -21.48
CA ILE A 557 12.39 6.98 -20.23
C ILE A 557 12.38 8.43 -19.75
N GLY A 558 11.87 8.65 -18.53
CA GLY A 558 11.88 9.96 -17.87
C GLY A 558 13.14 10.20 -17.05
N LEU A 559 13.86 9.14 -16.70
CA LEU A 559 15.12 9.21 -15.97
C LEU A 559 16.00 8.01 -16.33
N CYS A 560 17.11 8.29 -16.98
CA CYS A 560 18.24 7.36 -17.15
C CYS A 560 19.41 7.93 -16.34
N ARG A 561 19.82 7.21 -15.32
CA ARG A 561 20.91 7.60 -14.40
C ARG A 561 22.22 7.04 -14.91
N THR A 562 23.04 7.90 -15.46
CA THR A 562 24.29 7.47 -16.12
C THR A 562 25.33 6.90 -15.18
N GLU A 563 25.31 7.27 -13.91
CA GLU A 563 26.21 6.72 -12.89
C GLU A 563 26.11 5.19 -12.77
N HIS A 564 24.93 4.63 -12.94
CA HIS A 564 24.72 3.19 -12.86
C HIS A 564 25.40 2.42 -13.98
N MET A 565 25.74 3.10 -15.08
CA MET A 565 26.49 2.50 -16.20
C MET A 565 27.98 2.38 -15.93
N PHE A 566 28.49 2.98 -14.86
CA PHE A 566 29.91 3.01 -14.54
C PHE A 566 30.39 1.96 -13.52
N PHE A 567 29.47 1.31 -12.84
CA PHE A 567 29.81 0.37 -11.76
C PHE A 567 30.18 -1.03 -12.23
N GLU A 568 29.99 -1.36 -13.49
CA GLU A 568 30.36 -2.68 -14.01
C GLU A 568 31.87 -2.89 -14.00
N ALA A 569 32.31 -4.15 -13.83
CA ALA A 569 33.69 -4.52 -13.62
C ALA A 569 34.67 -4.09 -14.74
N ASP A 570 34.18 -3.98 -15.97
CA ASP A 570 34.97 -3.55 -17.13
C ASP A 570 35.12 -2.03 -17.25
N ARG A 571 34.33 -1.28 -16.48
CA ARG A 571 34.26 0.21 -16.55
C ARG A 571 34.74 0.91 -15.31
N ILE A 572 34.50 0.33 -14.14
CA ILE A 572 34.82 0.99 -12.86
C ILE A 572 36.31 1.34 -12.73
N PRO A 573 37.29 0.54 -13.20
CA PRO A 573 38.70 0.93 -13.17
C PRO A 573 39.00 2.19 -13.98
N LYS A 574 38.28 2.37 -15.10
CA LYS A 574 38.46 3.53 -15.99
C LYS A 574 37.92 4.82 -15.39
N ILE A 575 36.80 4.75 -14.74
CA ILE A 575 36.21 5.91 -14.04
C ILE A 575 37.06 6.31 -12.83
N ARG A 576 37.61 5.32 -12.11
CA ARG A 576 38.54 5.55 -11.00
C ARG A 576 39.83 6.23 -11.47
N LYS A 577 40.36 5.84 -12.61
CA LYS A 577 41.53 6.44 -13.25
C LYS A 577 41.25 7.91 -13.63
N MET A 578 40.10 8.19 -14.16
CA MET A 578 39.65 9.57 -14.46
C MET A 578 39.60 10.42 -13.18
N ILE A 579 38.99 9.89 -12.12
CA ILE A 579 38.85 10.60 -10.84
C ILE A 579 40.20 10.98 -10.24
N LEU A 580 41.18 10.11 -10.32
CA LEU A 580 42.52 10.29 -9.73
C LEU A 580 43.51 10.99 -10.65
N SER A 581 43.11 11.39 -11.84
CA SER A 581 44.00 12.11 -12.79
C SER A 581 44.30 13.53 -12.29
N ASP A 582 45.57 13.95 -12.45
CA ASP A 582 46.04 15.25 -11.96
C ASP A 582 45.99 16.37 -13.00
N SER A 583 45.73 16.03 -14.26
CA SER A 583 45.66 17.02 -15.35
C SER A 583 44.43 16.83 -16.21
N VAL A 584 44.03 17.89 -16.92
CA VAL A 584 42.96 17.86 -17.90
C VAL A 584 43.25 16.82 -18.97
N GLU A 585 44.46 16.76 -19.49
CA GLU A 585 44.88 15.82 -20.54
C GLU A 585 44.75 14.36 -20.06
N ALA A 586 45.20 14.05 -18.85
CA ALA A 586 45.09 12.71 -18.28
C ALA A 586 43.61 12.32 -18.04
N ARG A 587 42.81 13.27 -17.60
CA ARG A 587 41.38 13.07 -17.38
C ARG A 587 40.63 12.85 -18.69
N GLU A 588 40.94 13.62 -19.72
CA GLU A 588 40.35 13.45 -21.05
C GLU A 588 40.74 12.08 -21.66
N ALA A 589 41.98 11.65 -21.46
CA ALA A 589 42.44 10.36 -21.94
C ALA A 589 41.65 9.20 -21.29
N ALA A 590 41.43 9.28 -19.97
CA ALA A 590 40.63 8.29 -19.25
C ALA A 590 39.14 8.31 -19.68
N LEU A 591 38.56 9.50 -19.86
CA LEU A 591 37.19 9.67 -20.33
C LEU A 591 37.00 9.15 -21.75
N ASN A 592 37.99 9.34 -22.64
CA ASN A 592 37.94 8.83 -24.00
C ASN A 592 37.86 7.30 -24.03
N GLU A 593 38.44 6.60 -23.06
CA GLU A 593 38.30 5.15 -22.91
C GLU A 593 36.89 4.73 -22.51
N LEU A 594 36.12 5.64 -21.86
CA LEU A 594 34.75 5.38 -21.45
C LEU A 594 33.71 5.62 -22.54
N ILE A 595 34.05 6.42 -23.56
CA ILE A 595 33.08 6.79 -24.62
C ILE A 595 32.47 5.58 -25.31
N PRO A 596 33.24 4.56 -25.74
CA PRO A 596 32.70 3.37 -26.39
C PRO A 596 31.68 2.63 -25.52
N PHE A 597 31.92 2.57 -24.21
CA PHE A 597 31.02 1.89 -23.25
C PHE A 597 29.72 2.67 -23.11
N GLN A 598 29.79 3.95 -22.84
CA GLN A 598 28.61 4.82 -22.71
C GLN A 598 27.80 4.87 -24.00
N LYS A 599 28.46 5.03 -25.13
CA LYS A 599 27.80 5.01 -26.44
C LYS A 599 27.10 3.67 -26.67
N GLY A 600 27.74 2.57 -26.37
CA GLY A 600 27.14 1.24 -26.49
C GLY A 600 25.90 1.07 -25.61
N ASP A 601 25.95 1.59 -24.39
CA ASP A 601 24.81 1.57 -23.46
C ASP A 601 23.64 2.39 -24.00
N PHE A 602 23.90 3.61 -24.44
CA PHE A 602 22.85 4.47 -24.99
C PHE A 602 22.26 3.89 -26.28
N LYS A 603 23.07 3.29 -27.13
CA LYS A 603 22.59 2.60 -28.33
C LYS A 603 21.64 1.47 -27.95
N ALA A 604 22.01 0.64 -27.00
CA ALA A 604 21.18 -0.46 -26.53
C ALA A 604 19.85 0.06 -25.93
N MET A 605 19.91 1.14 -25.15
CA MET A 605 18.73 1.78 -24.61
C MET A 605 17.81 2.34 -25.70
N TYR A 606 18.34 3.04 -26.68
CA TYR A 606 17.58 3.59 -27.79
C TYR A 606 16.94 2.49 -28.65
N LYS A 607 17.63 1.40 -28.89
CA LYS A 607 17.06 0.24 -29.58
C LYS A 607 15.91 -0.38 -28.81
N ALA A 608 16.07 -0.55 -27.49
CA ALA A 608 15.01 -1.06 -26.62
C ALA A 608 13.78 -0.15 -26.60
N LEU A 609 13.98 1.15 -26.71
CA LEU A 609 12.90 2.16 -26.73
C LEU A 609 12.12 2.21 -28.04
N LYS A 610 12.67 1.68 -29.11
CA LYS A 610 12.01 1.64 -30.44
C LYS A 610 11.48 3.01 -30.91
N GLY A 611 12.31 4.03 -30.75
CA GLY A 611 11.97 5.41 -31.14
C GLY A 611 11.31 6.27 -30.06
N ARG A 612 11.03 5.73 -28.90
CA ARG A 612 10.49 6.50 -27.79
C ARG A 612 11.59 7.38 -27.17
N PRO A 613 11.22 8.50 -26.54
CA PRO A 613 12.19 9.43 -25.96
C PRO A 613 12.89 8.90 -24.71
N MET A 614 14.10 9.39 -24.46
CA MET A 614 14.85 9.11 -23.24
C MET A 614 15.47 10.41 -22.71
N THR A 615 15.16 10.71 -21.45
CA THR A 615 15.83 11.77 -20.70
C THR A 615 17.07 11.18 -20.03
N VAL A 616 18.23 11.66 -20.42
CA VAL A 616 19.53 11.22 -19.90
C VAL A 616 20.02 12.21 -18.84
N ARG A 617 20.11 11.76 -17.61
CA ARG A 617 20.71 12.57 -16.54
C ARG A 617 22.23 12.39 -16.54
N TYR A 618 22.93 13.48 -16.64
CA TYR A 618 24.38 13.48 -16.57
C TYR A 618 24.86 13.14 -15.16
N LEU A 619 26.09 12.81 -15.01
CA LEU A 619 26.70 12.30 -13.79
C LEU A 619 26.28 13.12 -12.57
N ASP A 620 25.65 12.50 -11.58
CA ASP A 620 25.06 13.15 -10.42
C ASP A 620 25.82 12.92 -9.10
N PRO A 621 26.17 11.67 -8.71
CA PRO A 621 26.73 11.43 -7.38
C PRO A 621 28.15 11.98 -7.22
N PRO A 622 28.59 12.24 -5.97
CA PRO A 622 29.96 12.65 -5.69
C PRO A 622 30.96 11.59 -6.12
N LEU A 623 32.15 12.02 -6.50
CA LEU A 623 33.19 11.13 -7.02
C LEU A 623 33.65 10.06 -6.01
N HIS A 624 33.51 10.32 -4.70
CA HIS A 624 33.91 9.35 -3.68
C HIS A 624 33.10 8.06 -3.73
N GLU A 625 31.89 8.06 -4.33
CA GLU A 625 31.09 6.84 -4.49
C GLU A 625 31.70 5.82 -5.45
N PHE A 626 32.57 6.28 -6.33
CA PHE A 626 33.24 5.41 -7.31
C PHE A 626 34.61 4.90 -6.87
N VAL A 627 35.23 5.53 -5.86
CA VAL A 627 36.58 5.18 -5.44
C VAL A 627 36.61 3.86 -4.67
N PRO A 628 37.71 3.08 -4.80
CA PRO A 628 37.79 1.78 -4.15
C PRO A 628 37.96 1.90 -2.65
N THR A 629 37.35 0.93 -1.93
CA THR A 629 37.54 0.75 -0.49
C THR A 629 38.29 -0.53 -0.17
N ASP A 630 38.23 -1.52 -1.05
CA ASP A 630 38.89 -2.80 -0.93
C ASP A 630 40.41 -2.62 -1.17
N PRO A 631 41.29 -3.11 -0.28
CA PRO A 631 42.73 -3.06 -0.43
C PRO A 631 43.29 -3.62 -1.75
N GLU A 632 42.70 -4.70 -2.26
CA GLU A 632 43.09 -5.30 -3.54
C GLU A 632 42.78 -4.38 -4.73
N ASP A 633 41.64 -3.73 -4.73
CA ASP A 633 41.25 -2.77 -5.75
C ASP A 633 42.13 -1.52 -5.71
N ILE A 634 42.48 -1.05 -4.51
CA ILE A 634 43.41 0.07 -4.32
C ILE A 634 44.79 -0.26 -4.89
N LYS A 635 45.25 -1.45 -4.62
CA LYS A 635 46.56 -1.94 -5.14
C LYS A 635 46.57 -2.02 -6.67
N ALA A 636 45.53 -2.60 -7.26
CA ALA A 636 45.39 -2.70 -8.71
C ALA A 636 45.32 -1.30 -9.36
N LEU A 637 44.62 -0.37 -8.80
CA LEU A 637 44.52 1.00 -9.28
C LEU A 637 45.85 1.73 -9.16
N ALA A 638 46.58 1.54 -8.06
CA ALA A 638 47.91 2.11 -7.86
C ALA A 638 48.91 1.65 -8.92
N GLU A 639 48.94 0.33 -9.23
CA GLU A 639 49.76 -0.26 -10.28
C GLU A 639 49.41 0.33 -11.66
N ASP A 640 48.11 0.44 -11.99
CA ASP A 640 47.64 0.97 -13.28
C ASP A 640 48.01 2.45 -13.46
N MET A 641 48.02 3.24 -12.39
CA MET A 641 48.32 4.66 -12.43
C MET A 641 49.79 4.99 -12.17
N GLY A 642 50.60 4.03 -11.85
CA GLY A 642 52.02 4.27 -11.49
C GLY A 642 52.17 5.06 -10.17
N MET A 643 51.23 4.87 -9.25
CA MET A 643 51.20 5.53 -7.94
C MET A 643 51.47 4.50 -6.83
N THR A 644 51.82 4.98 -5.65
CA THR A 644 51.90 4.10 -4.47
C THR A 644 50.49 3.89 -3.90
N VAL A 645 50.30 2.82 -3.15
CA VAL A 645 49.02 2.51 -2.47
C VAL A 645 48.64 3.64 -1.51
N GLU A 646 49.62 4.20 -0.82
CA GLU A 646 49.42 5.32 0.13
C GLU A 646 48.94 6.58 -0.59
N GLU A 647 49.50 6.88 -1.77
CA GLU A 647 49.10 8.04 -2.57
C GLU A 647 47.66 7.90 -3.08
N VAL A 648 47.28 6.72 -3.54
CA VAL A 648 45.91 6.42 -3.98
C VAL A 648 44.93 6.56 -2.81
N LYS A 649 45.28 5.97 -1.68
CA LYS A 649 44.43 6.02 -0.48
C LYS A 649 44.27 7.47 0.01
N ALA A 650 45.29 8.25 0.01
CA ALA A 650 45.23 9.67 0.39
C ALA A 650 44.32 10.48 -0.52
N LYS A 651 44.40 10.25 -1.83
CA LYS A 651 43.48 10.92 -2.79
C LYS A 651 42.02 10.49 -2.61
N CYS A 652 41.79 9.20 -2.36
CA CYS A 652 40.44 8.72 -2.06
C CYS A 652 39.88 9.36 -0.78
N ASP A 653 40.68 9.44 0.27
CA ASP A 653 40.27 10.05 1.54
C ASP A 653 39.96 11.55 1.39
N GLU A 654 40.68 12.28 0.54
CA GLU A 654 40.41 13.70 0.22
C GLU A 654 39.07 13.90 -0.46
N LEU A 655 38.57 12.91 -1.22
CA LEU A 655 37.31 12.99 -1.93
C LEU A 655 36.11 12.68 -1.03
N HIS A 656 36.33 12.18 0.18
CA HIS A 656 35.25 11.85 1.11
C HIS A 656 34.45 13.08 1.49
N GLU A 657 33.13 13.01 1.27
CA GLU A 657 32.20 14.09 1.58
C GLU A 657 31.60 13.90 2.97
N PHE A 658 31.59 14.92 3.80
CA PHE A 658 30.91 14.90 5.09
C PHE A 658 29.40 14.86 4.94
N ASN A 659 28.87 15.53 3.91
CA ASN A 659 27.47 15.52 3.55
C ASN A 659 27.35 15.35 2.03
N PRO A 660 27.32 14.09 1.55
CA PRO A 660 27.31 13.81 0.11
C PRO A 660 26.14 14.44 -0.64
N MET A 661 24.99 14.56 0.00
CA MET A 661 23.80 15.16 -0.61
C MET A 661 24.02 16.63 -0.99
N MET A 662 24.78 17.37 -0.18
CA MET A 662 25.04 18.80 -0.35
C MET A 662 26.45 19.14 -0.85
N GLY A 663 27.21 18.14 -1.26
CA GLY A 663 28.61 18.26 -1.60
C GLY A 663 28.89 18.55 -3.08
N HIS A 664 30.07 18.09 -3.50
CA HIS A 664 30.57 18.23 -4.85
C HIS A 664 29.99 17.15 -5.77
N ARG A 665 28.82 17.40 -6.30
CA ARG A 665 28.08 16.49 -7.17
C ARG A 665 27.27 17.22 -8.24
N GLY A 666 26.65 16.49 -9.14
CA GLY A 666 25.77 17.01 -10.17
C GLY A 666 26.41 18.05 -11.08
N CYS A 667 25.75 19.16 -11.35
CA CYS A 667 26.27 20.24 -12.16
C CYS A 667 27.56 20.85 -11.60
N ARG A 668 27.79 20.73 -10.30
CA ARG A 668 29.03 21.23 -9.65
C ARG A 668 30.24 20.46 -10.16
N LEU A 669 30.10 19.15 -10.40
CA LEU A 669 31.14 18.35 -11.06
C LEU A 669 31.37 18.80 -12.51
N ALA A 670 30.29 19.05 -13.24
CA ALA A 670 30.37 19.50 -14.64
C ALA A 670 31.03 20.90 -14.77
N VAL A 671 30.86 21.75 -13.77
CA VAL A 671 31.54 23.06 -13.71
C VAL A 671 33.04 22.90 -13.41
N THR A 672 33.36 22.07 -12.43
CA THR A 672 34.75 21.81 -12.01
C THR A 672 35.50 20.99 -13.07
N TYR A 673 34.85 19.98 -13.64
CA TYR A 673 35.43 19.04 -14.62
C TYR A 673 34.58 19.00 -15.89
N PRO A 674 34.63 20.04 -16.74
CA PRO A 674 33.79 20.15 -17.95
C PRO A 674 33.96 18.99 -18.93
N GLU A 675 35.11 18.29 -18.85
CA GLU A 675 35.44 17.16 -19.71
C GLU A 675 34.42 16.01 -19.56
N ILE A 676 33.84 15.86 -18.38
CA ILE A 676 32.83 14.83 -18.10
C ILE A 676 31.59 15.07 -18.97
N ALA A 677 31.07 16.31 -18.98
CA ALA A 677 29.93 16.69 -19.80
C ALA A 677 30.22 16.54 -21.31
N LYS A 678 31.43 16.85 -21.73
CA LYS A 678 31.87 16.66 -23.13
C LYS A 678 31.81 15.18 -23.50
N MET A 679 32.35 14.32 -22.65
CA MET A 679 32.36 12.87 -22.89
C MET A 679 30.92 12.32 -22.99
N GLN A 680 30.07 12.67 -22.03
CA GLN A 680 28.69 12.18 -22.02
C GLN A 680 27.89 12.69 -23.23
N THR A 681 28.07 13.95 -23.62
CA THR A 681 27.41 14.51 -24.80
C THR A 681 27.84 13.81 -26.07
N ARG A 682 29.15 13.58 -26.24
CA ARG A 682 29.65 12.83 -27.39
C ARG A 682 29.02 11.44 -27.48
N ALA A 683 29.00 10.72 -26.37
CA ALA A 683 28.42 9.38 -26.30
C ALA A 683 26.93 9.36 -26.66
N VAL A 684 26.15 10.31 -26.12
CA VAL A 684 24.70 10.42 -26.39
C VAL A 684 24.43 10.73 -27.87
N ILE A 685 25.09 11.74 -28.40
CA ILE A 685 24.85 12.21 -29.79
C ILE A 685 25.34 11.15 -30.78
N GLU A 686 26.51 10.57 -30.60
CA GLU A 686 27.00 9.48 -31.46
C GLU A 686 26.03 8.29 -31.43
N ALA A 687 25.56 7.88 -30.25
CA ALA A 687 24.60 6.80 -30.11
C ALA A 687 23.29 7.07 -30.86
N ALA A 688 22.74 8.27 -30.71
CA ALA A 688 21.51 8.65 -31.39
C ALA A 688 21.66 8.64 -32.92
N ILE A 689 22.76 9.17 -33.42
CA ILE A 689 23.06 9.18 -34.88
C ILE A 689 23.21 7.76 -35.40
N GLU A 690 24.00 6.90 -34.71
CA GLU A 690 24.24 5.53 -35.14
C GLU A 690 22.96 4.69 -35.13
N VAL A 691 22.12 4.84 -34.11
CA VAL A 691 20.82 4.12 -34.06
C VAL A 691 19.87 4.60 -35.16
N LYS A 692 19.86 5.90 -35.48
CA LYS A 692 19.10 6.43 -36.60
C LYS A 692 19.55 5.77 -37.91
N GLU A 693 20.83 5.66 -38.14
CA GLU A 693 21.41 4.99 -39.32
C GLU A 693 21.08 3.50 -39.38
N GLU A 694 21.23 2.80 -38.26
CA GLU A 694 21.02 1.36 -38.16
C GLU A 694 19.56 0.93 -38.16
N MET A 695 18.68 1.65 -37.46
CA MET A 695 17.29 1.25 -37.19
C MET A 695 16.25 2.17 -37.81
N GLY A 696 16.65 3.32 -38.32
CA GLY A 696 15.71 4.31 -38.87
C GLY A 696 14.89 5.07 -37.84
N TYR A 697 15.22 4.98 -36.55
CA TYR A 697 14.53 5.72 -35.51
C TYR A 697 14.95 7.18 -35.49
N ASP A 698 13.98 8.10 -35.49
CA ASP A 698 14.24 9.54 -35.39
C ASP A 698 14.32 9.94 -33.89
N ILE A 699 15.53 9.77 -33.35
CA ILE A 699 15.80 9.98 -31.91
C ILE A 699 16.11 11.45 -31.65
N VAL A 700 15.40 12.02 -30.68
CA VAL A 700 15.63 13.36 -30.13
C VAL A 700 16.14 13.21 -28.69
N PRO A 701 17.47 13.25 -28.48
CA PRO A 701 18.02 13.14 -27.14
C PRO A 701 17.51 14.26 -26.21
N GLU A 702 17.15 13.90 -24.99
CA GLU A 702 16.79 14.84 -23.93
C GLU A 702 17.89 14.78 -22.86
N ILE A 703 18.73 15.81 -22.84
CA ILE A 703 19.89 15.89 -21.96
C ILE A 703 19.53 16.71 -20.72
N MET A 704 19.65 16.10 -19.54
CA MET A 704 19.25 16.69 -18.28
C MET A 704 20.44 16.95 -17.38
N ILE A 705 20.60 18.20 -16.96
CA ILE A 705 21.65 18.62 -16.07
C ILE A 705 21.12 18.62 -14.63
N PRO A 706 21.67 17.79 -13.73
CA PRO A 706 21.17 17.65 -12.37
C PRO A 706 21.68 18.75 -11.44
N LEU A 707 20.98 18.98 -10.34
CA LEU A 707 21.37 19.78 -9.19
C LEU A 707 21.56 21.27 -9.48
N VAL A 708 20.93 21.80 -10.50
CA VAL A 708 21.01 23.22 -10.86
C VAL A 708 20.24 24.07 -9.83
N GLY A 709 20.91 25.08 -9.28
CA GLY A 709 20.30 26.05 -8.37
C GLY A 709 20.33 27.49 -8.92
N GLU A 710 21.13 27.74 -9.95
CA GLU A 710 21.33 29.05 -10.55
C GLU A 710 21.29 28.94 -12.07
N LYS A 711 20.61 29.87 -12.75
CA LYS A 711 20.56 29.95 -14.21
C LYS A 711 21.94 29.85 -14.87
N LYS A 712 22.93 30.51 -14.30
CA LYS A 712 24.29 30.53 -14.84
C LYS A 712 25.01 29.18 -14.78
N GLU A 713 24.68 28.34 -13.78
CA GLU A 713 25.15 26.95 -13.73
C GLU A 713 24.65 26.18 -14.96
N LEU A 714 23.38 26.26 -15.23
CA LEU A 714 22.77 25.58 -16.37
C LEU A 714 23.36 26.11 -17.69
N LYS A 715 23.49 27.42 -17.83
CA LYS A 715 24.05 28.03 -19.04
C LYS A 715 25.49 27.57 -19.27
N PHE A 716 26.31 27.56 -18.25
CA PHE A 716 27.71 27.09 -18.35
C PHE A 716 27.80 25.65 -18.89
N VAL A 717 27.03 24.72 -18.29
CA VAL A 717 27.05 23.31 -18.71
C VAL A 717 26.38 23.14 -20.07
N LYS A 718 25.26 23.83 -20.31
CA LYS A 718 24.56 23.80 -21.60
C LYS A 718 25.46 24.27 -22.76
N ASP A 719 26.23 25.33 -22.56
CA ASP A 719 27.13 25.83 -23.61
C ASP A 719 28.18 24.77 -24.00
N ILE A 720 28.66 23.99 -23.03
CA ILE A 720 29.57 22.86 -23.24
C ILE A 720 28.88 21.76 -24.03
N VAL A 721 27.67 21.40 -23.62
CA VAL A 721 26.87 20.38 -24.25
C VAL A 721 26.57 20.74 -25.71
N VAL A 722 26.11 21.96 -25.96
CA VAL A 722 25.80 22.47 -27.31
C VAL A 722 27.04 22.48 -28.19
N ALA A 723 28.15 23.02 -27.73
CA ALA A 723 29.40 23.05 -28.47
C ALA A 723 29.87 21.63 -28.83
N THR A 724 29.79 20.69 -27.92
CA THR A 724 30.18 19.30 -28.17
C THR A 724 29.23 18.59 -29.12
N ALA A 725 27.93 18.81 -28.99
CA ALA A 725 26.91 18.22 -29.85
C ALA A 725 27.10 18.72 -31.32
N GLU A 726 27.30 20.01 -31.52
CA GLU A 726 27.57 20.62 -32.83
C GLU A 726 28.87 20.04 -33.44
N GLU A 727 29.93 19.90 -32.67
CA GLU A 727 31.17 19.29 -33.12
C GLU A 727 30.98 17.85 -33.58
N VAL A 728 30.30 17.04 -32.79
CA VAL A 728 30.01 15.63 -33.13
C VAL A 728 29.15 15.50 -34.38
N MET A 729 28.08 16.30 -34.50
CA MET A 729 27.21 16.28 -35.65
C MET A 729 27.94 16.71 -36.92
N LYS A 730 28.82 17.68 -36.83
CA LYS A 730 29.68 18.11 -37.93
C LYS A 730 30.65 17.01 -38.37
N GLU A 731 31.31 16.34 -37.41
CA GLU A 731 32.21 15.21 -37.65
C GLU A 731 31.50 14.05 -38.38
N LYS A 732 30.26 13.76 -37.97
CA LYS A 732 29.45 12.65 -38.50
C LYS A 732 28.72 13.02 -39.78
N GLY A 733 28.60 14.32 -40.11
CA GLY A 733 27.86 14.80 -41.25
C GLY A 733 26.35 14.57 -41.17
N GLU A 734 25.81 14.34 -39.99
CA GLU A 734 24.40 14.08 -39.70
C GLU A 734 23.93 15.01 -38.57
N TYR A 735 22.86 15.75 -38.82
CA TYR A 735 22.29 16.69 -37.85
C TYR A 735 21.00 16.13 -37.28
N ILE A 736 20.91 16.04 -35.95
CA ILE A 736 19.71 15.59 -35.23
C ILE A 736 19.25 16.69 -34.29
N ASN A 737 17.96 16.67 -33.93
CA ASN A 737 17.41 17.51 -32.91
C ASN A 737 17.75 16.93 -31.53
N TYR A 738 18.00 17.78 -30.56
CA TYR A 738 18.19 17.40 -29.16
C TYR A 738 17.71 18.53 -28.28
N HIS A 739 17.40 18.21 -27.01
CA HIS A 739 16.96 19.19 -26.02
C HIS A 739 17.88 19.15 -24.81
N VAL A 740 18.13 20.31 -24.22
CA VAL A 740 18.87 20.45 -22.98
C VAL A 740 17.94 21.05 -21.94
N GLY A 741 17.76 20.36 -20.85
CA GLY A 741 16.93 20.78 -19.74
C GLY A 741 17.59 20.50 -18.40
N THR A 742 16.83 20.66 -17.35
CA THR A 742 17.35 20.50 -16.00
C THR A 742 16.40 19.75 -15.09
N MET A 743 16.96 19.16 -14.07
CA MET A 743 16.20 18.64 -12.94
C MET A 743 15.93 19.77 -11.95
N ILE A 744 14.66 19.99 -11.61
CA ILE A 744 14.30 20.92 -10.52
C ILE A 744 14.23 20.09 -9.25
N GLU A 745 15.25 20.19 -8.43
CA GLU A 745 15.40 19.38 -7.21
C GLU A 745 15.97 20.17 -6.03
N ILE A 746 16.37 21.41 -6.27
CA ILE A 746 16.81 22.35 -5.24
C ILE A 746 15.72 23.39 -5.04
N PRO A 747 15.32 23.70 -3.80
CA PRO A 747 14.28 24.70 -3.53
C PRO A 747 14.55 26.06 -4.19
N ARG A 748 15.79 26.51 -4.24
CA ARG A 748 16.17 27.75 -4.93
C ARG A 748 15.84 27.72 -6.43
N ALA A 749 16.04 26.56 -7.06
CA ALA A 749 15.68 26.37 -8.47
C ALA A 749 14.18 26.53 -8.70
N ALA A 750 13.36 25.99 -7.79
CA ALA A 750 11.91 26.16 -7.88
C ALA A 750 11.49 27.61 -7.70
N LEU A 751 12.13 28.34 -6.78
CA LEU A 751 11.85 29.76 -6.55
C LEU A 751 12.26 30.66 -7.73
N THR A 752 13.28 30.28 -8.48
CA THR A 752 13.83 31.03 -9.61
C THR A 752 13.59 30.33 -10.96
N ALA A 753 12.55 29.51 -11.03
CA ALA A 753 12.26 28.70 -12.20
C ALA A 753 12.02 29.51 -13.49
N ASP A 754 11.49 30.71 -13.39
CA ASP A 754 11.32 31.64 -14.50
C ASP A 754 12.68 32.01 -15.14
N GLN A 755 13.70 32.24 -14.35
CA GLN A 755 15.06 32.52 -14.82
C GLN A 755 15.68 31.27 -15.47
N ILE A 756 15.58 30.13 -14.81
CA ILE A 756 16.14 28.85 -15.29
C ILE A 756 15.47 28.43 -16.60
N ALA A 757 14.16 28.67 -16.74
CA ALA A 757 13.39 28.36 -17.95
C ALA A 757 13.85 29.12 -19.19
N GLU A 758 14.58 30.21 -19.03
CA GLU A 758 15.18 30.95 -20.17
C GLU A 758 16.27 30.11 -20.84
N GLU A 759 16.92 29.21 -20.12
CA GLU A 759 17.98 28.34 -20.62
C GLU A 759 17.55 26.88 -20.77
N ALA A 760 16.47 26.44 -20.11
CA ALA A 760 15.99 25.08 -20.13
C ALA A 760 14.87 24.86 -21.17
N GLU A 761 14.94 23.78 -21.92
CA GLU A 761 13.89 23.35 -22.84
C GLU A 761 12.87 22.42 -22.17
N PHE A 762 13.24 21.84 -21.03
CA PHE A 762 12.34 21.04 -20.19
C PHE A 762 12.76 21.08 -18.72
N PHE A 763 11.80 20.79 -17.85
CA PHE A 763 12.03 20.53 -16.43
C PHE A 763 11.65 19.10 -16.08
N SER A 764 12.47 18.47 -15.23
CA SER A 764 12.11 17.24 -14.56
C SER A 764 12.21 17.45 -13.05
N PHE A 765 11.12 17.23 -12.33
CA PHE A 765 11.13 17.41 -10.87
C PHE A 765 11.76 16.21 -10.20
N GLY A 766 12.93 16.38 -9.60
CA GLY A 766 13.63 15.39 -8.78
C GLY A 766 13.09 15.44 -7.36
N THR A 767 11.94 14.87 -7.12
CA THR A 767 11.20 15.03 -5.87
C THR A 767 11.87 14.37 -4.67
N ASN A 768 12.76 13.41 -4.86
CA ASN A 768 13.53 12.83 -3.75
C ASN A 768 14.43 13.89 -3.10
N ASP A 769 15.28 14.55 -3.88
CA ASP A 769 16.15 15.62 -3.38
C ASP A 769 15.37 16.85 -2.96
N LEU A 770 14.35 17.22 -3.71
CA LEU A 770 13.49 18.35 -3.35
C LEU A 770 12.82 18.14 -1.99
N THR A 771 12.37 16.91 -1.72
CA THR A 771 11.79 16.52 -0.42
C THR A 771 12.84 16.60 0.69
N GLN A 772 14.04 16.04 0.47
CA GLN A 772 15.13 16.08 1.44
C GLN A 772 15.49 17.50 1.84
N MET A 773 15.63 18.38 0.87
CA MET A 773 16.02 19.77 1.12
C MET A 773 14.90 20.62 1.71
N THR A 774 13.66 20.32 1.39
CA THR A 774 12.48 21.02 1.93
C THR A 774 12.21 20.63 3.38
N PHE A 775 12.27 19.34 3.70
CA PHE A 775 12.13 18.85 5.08
C PHE A 775 13.39 19.04 5.92
N GLY A 776 14.57 19.17 5.30
CA GLY A 776 15.84 19.37 5.99
C GLY A 776 16.41 18.11 6.63
N PHE A 777 16.07 16.93 6.12
CA PHE A 777 16.68 15.66 6.54
C PHE A 777 17.01 14.76 5.37
N SER A 778 18.00 13.90 5.57
CA SER A 778 18.44 12.92 4.59
C SER A 778 17.50 11.72 4.54
N ARG A 779 17.20 11.27 3.35
CA ARG A 779 16.47 10.03 3.11
C ARG A 779 17.13 8.83 3.82
N ASP A 780 18.45 8.76 3.79
CA ASP A 780 19.21 7.65 4.37
C ASP A 780 19.18 7.66 5.91
N ASP A 781 19.08 8.83 6.52
CA ASP A 781 19.05 8.98 7.97
C ASP A 781 17.64 9.01 8.56
N ALA A 782 16.62 9.25 7.76
CA ALA A 782 15.24 9.44 8.22
C ALA A 782 14.66 8.21 8.95
N GLY A 783 15.09 7.01 8.61
CA GLY A 783 14.66 5.78 9.27
C GLY A 783 14.91 5.75 10.78
N LYS A 784 15.84 6.56 11.27
CA LYS A 784 16.18 6.63 12.70
C LYS A 784 15.08 7.28 13.54
N PHE A 785 14.24 8.10 12.96
CA PHE A 785 13.22 8.87 13.69
C PHE A 785 11.81 8.81 13.09
N LEU A 786 11.63 8.43 11.83
CA LEU A 786 10.32 8.45 11.18
C LEU A 786 9.29 7.55 11.86
N ASP A 787 9.71 6.41 12.40
CA ASP A 787 8.79 5.51 13.12
C ASP A 787 8.16 6.20 14.32
N SER A 788 8.96 6.98 15.05
CA SER A 788 8.45 7.79 16.18
C SER A 788 7.48 8.88 15.70
N TYR A 789 7.73 9.45 14.53
CA TYR A 789 6.84 10.45 13.93
C TYR A 789 5.49 9.84 13.56
N TYR A 790 5.48 8.62 13.04
CA TYR A 790 4.23 7.91 12.74
C TYR A 790 3.49 7.53 14.02
N SER A 791 4.19 7.00 15.02
CA SER A 791 3.61 6.61 16.32
C SER A 791 3.00 7.79 17.05
N ASN A 792 3.61 8.96 16.94
CA ASN A 792 3.13 10.20 17.57
C ASN A 792 2.19 11.02 16.68
N LYS A 793 1.77 10.48 15.55
CA LYS A 793 0.83 11.13 14.61
C LYS A 793 1.33 12.47 14.04
N ILE A 794 2.65 12.63 13.94
CA ILE A 794 3.25 13.84 13.34
C ILE A 794 3.18 13.73 11.82
N TYR A 795 3.56 12.59 11.26
CA TYR A 795 3.39 12.27 9.84
C TYR A 795 2.44 11.09 9.68
N GLU A 796 1.54 11.20 8.71
CA GLU A 796 0.64 10.11 8.33
C GLU A 796 1.26 9.16 7.32
N ALA A 797 2.18 9.64 6.49
CA ALA A 797 2.84 8.87 5.45
C ALA A 797 4.31 9.25 5.32
N ASP A 798 5.09 8.34 4.73
CA ASP A 798 6.48 8.59 4.36
C ASP A 798 6.54 9.64 3.24
N PRO A 799 7.17 10.81 3.47
CA PRO A 799 7.24 11.86 2.45
C PRO A 799 8.06 11.48 1.22
N PHE A 800 8.86 10.42 1.30
CA PHE A 800 9.60 9.90 0.14
C PHE A 800 8.78 8.92 -0.70
N ALA A 801 7.77 8.28 -0.12
CA ALA A 801 6.86 7.39 -0.84
C ALA A 801 5.66 8.14 -1.43
N LYS A 802 5.14 9.11 -0.70
CA LYS A 802 3.98 9.90 -1.06
C LYS A 802 4.36 11.38 -1.02
N LEU A 803 4.17 12.08 -2.13
CA LEU A 803 4.55 13.49 -2.25
C LEU A 803 3.85 14.35 -1.18
N ASP A 804 4.64 15.11 -0.45
CA ASP A 804 4.15 16.15 0.44
C ASP A 804 3.57 17.30 -0.39
N GLN A 805 2.27 17.34 -0.52
CA GLN A 805 1.58 18.35 -1.32
C GLN A 805 1.53 19.72 -0.63
N THR A 806 1.69 19.76 0.68
CA THR A 806 1.61 20.98 1.48
C THR A 806 2.86 21.85 1.36
N GLY A 807 4.04 21.26 1.46
CA GLY A 807 5.31 21.97 1.37
C GLY A 807 6.00 21.80 0.02
N VAL A 808 6.44 20.57 -0.27
CA VAL A 808 7.13 20.26 -1.54
C VAL A 808 6.23 20.54 -2.75
N GLY A 809 4.95 20.24 -2.64
CA GLY A 809 3.97 20.49 -3.69
C GLY A 809 3.84 21.95 -4.05
N GLN A 810 3.97 22.87 -3.09
CA GLN A 810 3.99 24.31 -3.37
C GLN A 810 5.18 24.70 -4.25
N LEU A 811 6.33 24.10 -4.01
CA LEU A 811 7.53 24.37 -4.83
C LEU A 811 7.35 23.84 -6.27
N VAL A 812 6.79 22.64 -6.41
CA VAL A 812 6.50 22.05 -7.72
C VAL A 812 5.50 22.93 -8.49
N GLU A 813 4.41 23.31 -7.86
CA GLU A 813 3.39 24.16 -8.48
C GLU A 813 3.94 25.52 -8.87
N MET A 814 4.71 26.14 -7.99
CA MET A 814 5.38 27.44 -8.23
C MET A 814 6.34 27.35 -9.42
N ALA A 815 7.19 26.33 -9.45
CA ALA A 815 8.14 26.14 -10.55
C ALA A 815 7.44 25.87 -11.87
N ALA A 816 6.36 25.09 -11.86
CA ALA A 816 5.56 24.83 -13.06
C ALA A 816 4.94 26.11 -13.62
N LYS A 817 4.33 26.94 -12.79
CA LYS A 817 3.73 28.21 -13.19
C LYS A 817 4.76 29.20 -13.70
N LYS A 818 5.83 29.41 -12.95
CA LYS A 818 6.92 30.34 -13.30
C LYS A 818 7.64 29.89 -14.58
N GLY A 819 7.92 28.59 -14.71
CA GLY A 819 8.59 28.02 -15.87
C GLY A 819 7.79 28.22 -17.15
N ARG A 820 6.50 27.91 -17.13
CA ARG A 820 5.62 28.11 -18.30
C ARG A 820 5.35 29.56 -18.61
N ALA A 821 5.32 30.45 -17.64
CA ALA A 821 5.20 31.87 -17.87
C ALA A 821 6.40 32.41 -18.67
N ALA A 822 7.61 31.93 -18.33
CA ALA A 822 8.84 32.32 -19.04
C ALA A 822 9.02 31.59 -20.39
N ASN A 823 8.62 30.31 -20.43
CA ASN A 823 8.72 29.48 -21.64
C ASN A 823 7.42 28.66 -21.81
N PRO A 824 6.46 29.15 -22.62
CA PRO A 824 5.17 28.47 -22.81
C PRO A 824 5.23 27.06 -23.40
N THR A 825 6.31 26.68 -24.04
CA THR A 825 6.52 25.36 -24.62
C THR A 825 7.31 24.41 -23.70
N LEU A 826 7.59 24.84 -22.50
CA LEU A 826 8.36 24.07 -21.53
C LEU A 826 7.66 22.75 -21.20
N LYS A 827 8.35 21.65 -21.46
CA LYS A 827 7.88 20.31 -21.11
C LYS A 827 8.27 20.02 -19.64
N MET A 828 7.36 19.49 -18.88
CA MET A 828 7.59 19.19 -17.46
C MET A 828 7.12 17.80 -17.08
N GLY A 829 7.92 17.12 -16.28
CA GLY A 829 7.59 15.82 -15.72
C GLY A 829 8.17 15.64 -14.34
N ILE A 830 7.82 14.53 -13.71
CA ILE A 830 8.33 14.11 -12.39
C ILE A 830 9.04 12.77 -12.55
N CYS A 831 10.15 12.58 -11.87
CA CYS A 831 10.97 11.37 -11.98
C CYS A 831 11.40 10.76 -10.64
N GLY A 832 10.98 11.31 -9.51
CA GLY A 832 11.24 10.72 -8.20
C GLY A 832 10.39 9.47 -7.94
N GLU A 833 10.57 8.86 -6.78
CA GLU A 833 9.77 7.70 -6.34
C GLU A 833 8.25 7.98 -6.37
N HIS A 834 7.90 9.23 -6.25
CA HIS A 834 6.51 9.71 -6.27
C HIS A 834 5.79 9.49 -7.62
N GLY A 835 6.52 9.32 -8.71
CA GLY A 835 5.94 9.13 -10.04
C GLY A 835 5.06 7.88 -10.19
N GLY A 836 5.21 6.90 -9.30
CA GLY A 836 4.39 5.69 -9.25
C GLY A 836 3.33 5.69 -8.15
N ASP A 837 3.25 6.74 -7.35
CA ASP A 837 2.25 6.86 -6.28
C ASP A 837 0.97 7.51 -6.81
N PRO A 838 -0.20 6.85 -6.67
CA PRO A 838 -1.45 7.37 -7.22
C PRO A 838 -1.82 8.79 -6.79
N SER A 839 -1.65 9.14 -5.52
CA SER A 839 -1.97 10.49 -5.03
C SER A 839 -1.04 11.56 -5.61
N SER A 840 0.23 11.21 -5.77
CA SER A 840 1.23 12.08 -6.39
C SER A 840 0.98 12.27 -7.89
N VAL A 841 0.56 11.21 -8.58
CA VAL A 841 0.15 11.28 -9.99
C VAL A 841 -1.06 12.21 -10.16
N GLN A 842 -2.04 12.14 -9.29
CA GLN A 842 -3.18 13.05 -9.29
C GLN A 842 -2.74 14.52 -9.10
N PHE A 843 -1.81 14.76 -8.20
CA PHE A 843 -1.23 16.09 -8.01
C PHE A 843 -0.52 16.58 -9.27
N CYS A 844 0.27 15.73 -9.93
CA CYS A 844 0.94 16.06 -11.18
C CYS A 844 -0.05 16.44 -12.30
N HIS A 845 -1.16 15.72 -12.38
CA HIS A 845 -2.25 16.05 -13.30
C HIS A 845 -2.84 17.43 -12.99
N LYS A 846 -3.11 17.70 -11.72
CA LYS A 846 -3.70 18.95 -11.25
C LYS A 846 -2.83 20.16 -11.55
N VAL A 847 -1.52 20.07 -11.35
CA VAL A 847 -0.58 21.17 -11.62
C VAL A 847 -0.19 21.27 -13.10
N GLY A 848 -0.68 20.37 -13.93
CA GLY A 848 -0.52 20.43 -15.37
C GLY A 848 0.82 19.97 -15.92
N LEU A 849 1.46 19.00 -15.26
CA LEU A 849 2.66 18.38 -15.81
C LEU A 849 2.32 17.56 -17.07
N ASN A 850 3.31 17.31 -17.90
CA ASN A 850 3.16 16.59 -19.16
C ASN A 850 3.28 15.07 -18.98
N TYR A 851 4.15 14.62 -18.06
CA TYR A 851 4.36 13.22 -17.81
C TYR A 851 4.75 12.92 -16.35
N VAL A 852 4.58 11.67 -15.97
CA VAL A 852 5.17 11.09 -14.76
C VAL A 852 6.14 9.98 -15.18
N SER A 853 7.18 9.75 -14.38
CA SER A 853 8.16 8.70 -14.64
C SER A 853 8.34 7.87 -13.38
N CYS A 854 8.32 6.57 -13.49
CA CYS A 854 8.35 5.63 -12.38
C CYS A 854 9.14 4.37 -12.73
N SER A 855 9.38 3.52 -11.72
CA SER A 855 10.01 2.22 -11.97
C SER A 855 9.15 1.38 -12.93
N PRO A 856 9.77 0.42 -13.68
CA PRO A 856 9.06 -0.33 -14.71
C PRO A 856 7.76 -1.00 -14.25
N PHE A 857 7.77 -1.64 -13.09
CA PHE A 857 6.60 -2.35 -12.58
C PHE A 857 5.48 -1.45 -12.10
N ARG A 858 5.76 -0.16 -11.87
CA ARG A 858 4.75 0.83 -11.49
C ARG A 858 4.09 1.51 -12.68
N VAL A 859 4.54 1.27 -13.88
CA VAL A 859 3.98 1.88 -15.10
C VAL A 859 2.47 1.63 -15.22
N PRO A 860 1.93 0.42 -15.06
CA PRO A 860 0.49 0.21 -15.11
C PRO A 860 -0.26 0.96 -14.01
N ILE A 861 0.29 1.02 -12.81
CA ILE A 861 -0.30 1.78 -11.69
C ILE A 861 -0.39 3.27 -12.04
N ALA A 862 0.68 3.84 -12.57
CA ALA A 862 0.72 5.24 -12.97
C ALA A 862 -0.25 5.54 -14.13
N ARG A 863 -0.36 4.64 -15.09
CA ARG A 863 -1.32 4.77 -16.22
C ARG A 863 -2.76 4.81 -15.72
N LEU A 864 -3.11 3.91 -14.81
CA LEU A 864 -4.45 3.86 -14.22
C LEU A 864 -4.70 5.10 -13.34
N ALA A 865 -3.75 5.47 -12.50
CA ALA A 865 -3.87 6.67 -11.65
C ALA A 865 -4.01 7.95 -12.48
N ALA A 866 -3.28 8.07 -13.58
CA ALA A 866 -3.40 9.20 -14.50
C ALA A 866 -4.78 9.28 -15.16
N ALA A 867 -5.33 8.14 -15.54
CA ALA A 867 -6.70 8.07 -16.09
C ALA A 867 -7.75 8.47 -15.05
N GLN A 868 -7.61 7.96 -13.83
CA GLN A 868 -8.50 8.32 -12.72
C GLN A 868 -8.43 9.81 -12.41
N ALA A 869 -7.24 10.41 -12.42
CA ALA A 869 -7.07 11.84 -12.23
C ALA A 869 -7.78 12.65 -13.31
N ALA A 870 -7.67 12.25 -14.57
CA ALA A 870 -8.34 12.91 -15.70
C ALA A 870 -9.87 12.81 -15.60
N LEU A 871 -10.39 11.67 -15.16
CA LEU A 871 -11.84 11.43 -15.03
C LEU A 871 -12.45 12.14 -13.83
N ASN A 872 -11.74 12.21 -12.71
CA ASN A 872 -12.24 12.81 -11.47
C ASN A 872 -12.15 14.34 -11.44
N ASN A 873 -11.37 14.94 -12.32
CA ASN A 873 -11.17 16.39 -12.41
C ASN A 873 -11.90 17.03 -13.62
N LYS A 874 -13.01 16.47 -14.06
CA LYS A 874 -13.87 17.03 -15.11
C LYS A 874 -14.78 18.16 -14.59
#